data_9c06c4c52c5863f1173e0a1995e94994
#
_entry.id   9c06c4c52c5863f1173e0a1995e94994
#
_cell.length_a   1.000
_cell.length_b   1.000
_cell.length_c   1.000
_cell.angle_alpha   90.00
_cell.angle_beta   90.00
_cell.angle_gamma   90.00
#
_symmetry.space_group_name_H-M   'P 1'
#
loop_
_entity.id
_entity.type
_entity.pdbx_description
1 polymer ?
#
loop_
_entity_poly.entity_id
_entity_poly.type
_entity_poly.pdbx_seq_one_letter_code
_entity_poly.pdbx_strand_id
1 'polypeptide(L)'
;MSSQPQINQNSLKPGRWVRSTCKMCLHSCTNLIHVTDDGIVNKIEGDPTNFSNMGKLCPKGNSAIMRHYDPQRFKQPLRRTNPEKGPGIDPKWEPISWEEALDITAEEIGKSLKEDPRKILPSIEDFQKFNIWLWPLSFGNFNCFQSAGTMCGGAYHPANGYIHAAFASINDAKYCNYWINCGTGDGFSSHLHAAGSSYHVANARSNRNMRVVTVEPRMSTSAAKSEEWVPIRPATDRQFALSLCAVMVEEGLCDYNFLKKDTNAPYLVGEDGYFIRNENGDIWVWDAEADQAKLWNDESVGDFALEGEYQVEGRKCKPAFQKFRDILDRCSPEEMEKITTVPAADARRIAREFSAAAQIGATIEIDGRTLPLRPAAFNYYRGAQGRKKGMQANHSFKMVNFMVGSIDTPGGHLGVNLDEQRIDWIRCQPGDSGQMLGEPHQLGMVPPMSYPPDQYHLLSYFPVGVNPPHLNLAVFENPEKFGMEFEPDVMVICHSNPLWAMQGPQEKWIDFMKSMRFIVVSDLIPTETTDFADIILPSHDVLETWNMTMIEPPFSEGMCMRQPAVEPLYDTKSEEDIFAGLSERLGLVEAWHGMLNMAMGFDQKPELMLKGDRTYTDKEFAELKGKLWNDKDLDWYIEHGHSSTERQSKKAYRPWEGLRLNFYIEDLLKQRDNLKAAMEEKKVPFRHEWCWEDYQPLPTPDLDPIHEEPPEYDLYGFFFKDIALNFGEGLSNPWIQDIVFRDPVHTAILLNAQTMESKGLVSGDIVRLESPHGGPIFGRVAGVQTIHPDGIGISNSLTRMRTENRSVKHAGGHFNSLLPYDLVNTDAVTGQPEGACRIKMTKLDAWPESLYMNQGEGDTVYELVDHIAKGKGAH
;
A
#
# COMPACT_ATOMS: atom_id res chain seq x y z
N MET A 1 -35.71 -12.52 -11.61
CA MET A 1 -35.90 -12.01 -12.97
C MET A 1 -34.75 -11.04 -13.24
N SER A 2 -33.73 -11.44 -13.98
CA SER A 2 -32.58 -10.62 -14.31
C SER A 2 -32.98 -9.64 -15.41
N SER A 3 -33.27 -8.39 -15.04
CA SER A 3 -33.31 -7.31 -16.02
C SER A 3 -31.89 -7.10 -16.52
N GLN A 4 -31.61 -7.48 -17.76
CA GLN A 4 -30.39 -7.04 -18.43
C GLN A 4 -30.30 -5.50 -18.35
N PRO A 5 -29.14 -4.92 -18.08
CA PRO A 5 -28.98 -3.49 -18.02
C PRO A 5 -29.36 -2.91 -19.40
N GLN A 6 -30.25 -1.92 -19.38
CA GLN A 6 -30.55 -1.14 -20.58
C GLN A 6 -29.35 -0.22 -20.89
N ILE A 7 -28.37 -0.75 -21.59
CA ILE A 7 -27.30 0.06 -22.18
C ILE A 7 -27.98 0.85 -23.32
N ASN A 8 -27.69 2.14 -23.44
CA ASN A 8 -28.15 2.96 -24.54
C ASN A 8 -27.48 2.50 -25.84
N GLN A 9 -28.05 1.51 -26.48
CA GLN A 9 -27.52 0.82 -27.66
C GLN A 9 -27.53 1.67 -28.94
N ASN A 10 -28.18 2.83 -28.93
CA ASN A 10 -28.44 3.62 -30.13
C ASN A 10 -27.19 4.34 -30.73
N SER A 11 -26.02 4.26 -30.07
CA SER A 11 -24.80 4.92 -30.54
C SER A 11 -23.61 3.97 -30.76
N LEU A 12 -23.78 2.67 -30.49
CA LEU A 12 -22.70 1.70 -30.65
C LEU A 12 -22.74 1.06 -32.05
N LYS A 13 -21.55 0.83 -32.62
CA LYS A 13 -21.41 -0.03 -33.79
C LYS A 13 -21.90 -1.44 -33.47
N PRO A 14 -22.37 -2.23 -34.45
CA PRO A 14 -22.63 -3.65 -34.26
C PRO A 14 -21.41 -4.38 -33.70
N GLY A 15 -21.65 -5.37 -32.80
CA GLY A 15 -20.59 -6.10 -32.16
C GLY A 15 -21.07 -6.96 -31.01
N ARG A 16 -20.13 -7.45 -30.18
CA ARG A 16 -20.38 -8.32 -29.02
C ARG A 16 -19.86 -7.69 -27.72
N TRP A 17 -20.48 -8.08 -26.62
CA TRP A 17 -20.00 -7.76 -25.27
C TRP A 17 -19.24 -8.95 -24.69
N VAL A 18 -18.05 -8.68 -24.15
CA VAL A 18 -17.21 -9.65 -23.44
C VAL A 18 -17.15 -9.27 -21.97
N ARG A 19 -17.44 -10.21 -21.08
CA ARG A 19 -17.25 -10.05 -19.64
C ARG A 19 -15.79 -10.26 -19.30
N SER A 20 -15.20 -9.35 -18.52
CA SER A 20 -13.79 -9.45 -18.14
C SER A 20 -13.54 -8.73 -16.82
N THR A 21 -12.28 -8.57 -16.45
CA THR A 21 -11.85 -7.92 -15.22
C THR A 21 -10.77 -6.90 -15.48
N CYS A 22 -10.94 -5.71 -14.94
CA CYS A 22 -9.99 -4.61 -15.01
C CYS A 22 -8.69 -4.92 -14.25
N LYS A 23 -7.55 -4.48 -14.78
CA LYS A 23 -6.22 -4.56 -14.14
C LYS A 23 -5.56 -3.18 -13.95
N MET A 24 -6.30 -2.09 -14.13
CA MET A 24 -5.73 -0.73 -14.02
C MET A 24 -5.38 -0.33 -12.58
N CYS A 25 -5.64 -1.20 -11.62
CA CYS A 25 -5.23 -1.13 -10.20
C CYS A 25 -5.49 -2.48 -9.53
N LEU A 26 -5.33 -2.58 -8.22
CA LEU A 26 -5.52 -3.81 -7.43
C LEU A 26 -6.98 -4.29 -7.32
N HIS A 27 -7.97 -3.47 -7.68
CA HIS A 27 -9.38 -3.70 -7.34
C HIS A 27 -10.13 -4.77 -8.11
N SER A 28 -9.59 -5.36 -9.15
CA SER A 28 -10.27 -6.43 -9.91
C SER A 28 -11.75 -6.14 -10.26
N CYS A 29 -12.07 -4.88 -10.60
CA CYS A 29 -13.43 -4.50 -11.00
C CYS A 29 -13.86 -5.28 -12.25
N THR A 30 -14.97 -6.02 -12.18
CA THR A 30 -15.50 -6.67 -13.36
C THR A 30 -16.10 -5.67 -14.33
N ASN A 31 -15.93 -5.90 -15.61
CA ASN A 31 -16.32 -5.02 -16.67
C ASN A 31 -16.95 -5.74 -17.87
N LEU A 32 -17.64 -4.96 -18.66
CA LEU A 32 -18.21 -5.35 -19.95
C LEU A 32 -17.45 -4.60 -21.04
N ILE A 33 -16.84 -5.34 -21.95
CA ILE A 33 -16.02 -4.81 -23.04
C ILE A 33 -16.78 -5.01 -24.33
N HIS A 34 -17.08 -3.91 -25.03
CA HIS A 34 -17.72 -3.98 -26.34
C HIS A 34 -16.67 -4.04 -27.44
N VAL A 35 -16.74 -5.11 -28.22
CA VAL A 35 -15.88 -5.36 -29.39
C VAL A 35 -16.76 -5.33 -30.62
N THR A 36 -16.43 -4.46 -31.57
CA THR A 36 -17.16 -4.32 -32.87
C THR A 36 -16.97 -5.54 -33.77
N ASP A 37 -17.80 -5.70 -34.78
CA ASP A 37 -17.70 -6.83 -35.70
C ASP A 37 -16.38 -6.86 -36.51
N ASP A 38 -15.68 -5.72 -36.58
CA ASP A 38 -14.34 -5.59 -37.15
C ASP A 38 -13.22 -5.77 -36.13
N GLY A 39 -13.55 -6.25 -34.89
CA GLY A 39 -12.59 -6.63 -33.88
C GLY A 39 -12.02 -5.48 -33.03
N ILE A 40 -12.61 -4.28 -33.12
CA ILE A 40 -12.13 -3.10 -32.38
C ILE A 40 -12.85 -2.96 -31.05
N VAL A 41 -12.09 -2.82 -29.96
CA VAL A 41 -12.63 -2.43 -28.66
C VAL A 41 -12.99 -0.95 -28.70
N ASN A 42 -14.24 -0.62 -28.52
CA ASN A 42 -14.70 0.77 -28.58
C ASN A 42 -15.43 1.27 -27.33
N LYS A 43 -15.73 0.38 -26.35
CA LYS A 43 -16.33 0.77 -25.07
C LYS A 43 -16.01 -0.22 -23.97
N ILE A 44 -15.79 0.31 -22.75
CA ILE A 44 -15.68 -0.49 -21.52
C ILE A 44 -16.61 0.12 -20.48
N GLU A 45 -17.42 -0.72 -19.82
CA GLU A 45 -18.33 -0.33 -18.74
C GLU A 45 -18.19 -1.30 -17.56
N GLY A 46 -18.61 -0.88 -16.35
CA GLY A 46 -18.64 -1.78 -15.20
C GLY A 46 -19.76 -2.82 -15.33
N ASP A 47 -19.53 -4.04 -14.86
CA ASP A 47 -20.55 -5.10 -14.82
C ASP A 47 -21.50 -4.84 -13.64
N PRO A 48 -22.80 -4.57 -13.90
CA PRO A 48 -23.77 -4.26 -12.85
C PRO A 48 -24.18 -5.49 -12.03
N THR A 49 -23.82 -6.69 -12.45
CA THR A 49 -24.16 -7.92 -11.73
C THR A 49 -23.16 -8.28 -10.63
N ASN A 50 -22.01 -7.63 -10.59
CA ASN A 50 -20.99 -7.85 -9.58
C ASN A 50 -21.31 -7.09 -8.28
N PHE A 51 -21.29 -7.78 -7.13
CA PHE A 51 -21.55 -7.20 -5.82
C PHE A 51 -20.45 -6.25 -5.33
N SER A 52 -19.23 -6.34 -5.87
CA SER A 52 -18.12 -5.47 -5.49
C SER A 52 -18.24 -4.07 -6.11
N ASN A 53 -18.21 -3.97 -7.44
CA ASN A 53 -18.20 -2.68 -8.12
C ASN A 53 -19.58 -2.21 -8.62
N MET A 54 -20.63 -3.05 -8.56
CA MET A 54 -22.03 -2.71 -8.85
C MET A 54 -22.21 -1.86 -10.10
N GLY A 55 -21.56 -2.25 -11.20
CA GLY A 55 -21.61 -1.51 -12.46
C GLY A 55 -20.79 -0.23 -12.50
N LYS A 56 -20.01 0.09 -11.46
CA LYS A 56 -19.15 1.28 -11.46
C LYS A 56 -17.77 0.94 -11.98
N LEU A 57 -17.21 1.87 -12.76
CA LEU A 57 -15.84 1.80 -13.23
C LEU A 57 -15.24 3.21 -13.19
N CYS A 58 -14.02 3.35 -12.69
CA CYS A 58 -13.36 4.64 -12.61
C CYS A 58 -12.75 5.04 -13.96
N PRO A 59 -12.29 6.30 -14.14
CA PRO A 59 -11.67 6.76 -15.40
C PRO A 59 -10.52 5.87 -15.88
N LYS A 60 -9.72 5.28 -14.97
CA LYS A 60 -8.62 4.39 -15.31
C LYS A 60 -9.09 3.14 -16.07
N GLY A 61 -10.12 2.47 -15.54
CA GLY A 61 -10.69 1.28 -16.19
C GLY A 61 -11.37 1.58 -17.51
N ASN A 62 -12.09 2.71 -17.60
CA ASN A 62 -12.71 3.13 -18.86
C ASN A 62 -11.66 3.47 -19.94
N SER A 63 -10.52 4.02 -19.54
CA SER A 63 -9.47 4.45 -20.45
C SER A 63 -8.51 3.34 -20.90
N ALA A 64 -8.67 2.10 -20.44
CA ALA A 64 -7.83 0.96 -20.82
C ALA A 64 -7.75 0.77 -22.36
N ILE A 65 -8.79 1.17 -23.09
CA ILE A 65 -8.82 1.20 -24.55
C ILE A 65 -7.63 1.98 -25.12
N MET A 66 -7.32 3.14 -24.55
CA MET A 66 -6.24 3.99 -25.03
C MET A 66 -4.85 3.42 -24.77
N ARG A 67 -4.72 2.58 -23.72
CA ARG A 67 -3.48 1.84 -23.47
C ARG A 67 -3.32 0.69 -24.47
N HIS A 68 -4.40 -0.02 -24.76
CA HIS A 68 -4.39 -1.11 -25.75
C HIS A 68 -3.94 -0.65 -27.13
N TYR A 69 -4.45 0.50 -27.57
CA TYR A 69 -4.10 1.08 -28.89
C TYR A 69 -2.96 2.10 -28.84
N ASP A 70 -2.18 2.14 -27.77
CA ASP A 70 -1.05 3.06 -27.65
C ASP A 70 0.00 2.71 -28.75
N PRO A 71 0.35 3.66 -29.63
CA PRO A 71 1.34 3.42 -30.69
C PRO A 71 2.75 3.17 -30.15
N GLN A 72 3.02 3.49 -28.87
CA GLN A 72 4.31 3.28 -28.22
C GLN A 72 4.47 1.85 -27.67
N ARG A 73 3.43 1.00 -27.72
CA ARG A 73 3.55 -0.39 -27.31
C ARG A 73 4.70 -1.10 -28.00
N PHE A 74 5.45 -1.89 -27.23
CA PHE A 74 6.41 -2.83 -27.79
C PHE A 74 5.70 -3.87 -28.64
N LYS A 75 6.23 -4.12 -29.86
CA LYS A 75 5.55 -4.95 -30.85
C LYS A 75 6.11 -6.36 -30.97
N GLN A 76 7.34 -6.57 -30.52
CA GLN A 76 8.07 -7.82 -30.56
C GLN A 76 9.28 -7.73 -29.62
N PRO A 77 9.95 -8.83 -29.27
CA PRO A 77 11.17 -8.79 -28.44
C PRO A 77 12.26 -7.93 -29.09
N LEU A 78 12.98 -7.19 -28.22
CA LEU A 78 14.00 -6.24 -28.63
C LEU A 78 15.30 -6.51 -27.87
N ARG A 79 16.43 -6.44 -28.60
CA ARG A 79 17.79 -6.48 -28.04
C ARG A 79 18.46 -5.10 -28.18
N ARG A 80 19.09 -4.64 -27.11
CA ARG A 80 19.96 -3.46 -27.13
C ARG A 80 21.22 -3.76 -27.91
N THR A 81 21.61 -2.86 -28.82
CA THR A 81 22.91 -2.94 -29.50
C THR A 81 23.87 -1.83 -29.08
N ASN A 82 23.38 -0.79 -28.40
CA ASN A 82 24.23 0.22 -27.80
C ASN A 82 24.68 -0.24 -26.40
N PRO A 83 26.00 -0.41 -26.13
CA PRO A 83 26.49 -0.80 -24.81
C PRO A 83 26.29 0.28 -23.74
N GLU A 84 26.12 1.55 -24.14
CA GLU A 84 25.82 2.63 -23.20
C GLU A 84 24.37 2.56 -22.77
N LYS A 85 24.13 2.65 -21.45
CA LYS A 85 22.81 2.62 -20.83
C LYS A 85 22.53 3.94 -20.12
N GLY A 86 21.29 4.35 -20.14
CA GLY A 86 20.86 5.50 -19.36
C GLY A 86 19.88 6.38 -20.10
N PRO A 87 19.34 7.32 -19.38
CA PRO A 87 18.30 8.19 -19.89
C PRO A 87 18.80 9.09 -21.01
N GLY A 88 17.99 9.19 -22.08
CA GLY A 88 18.32 9.97 -23.27
C GLY A 88 19.39 9.30 -24.16
N ILE A 89 19.87 8.11 -23.81
CA ILE A 89 20.78 7.31 -24.63
C ILE A 89 19.94 6.40 -25.53
N ASP A 90 20.07 6.54 -26.84
CA ASP A 90 19.37 5.66 -27.80
C ASP A 90 19.85 4.21 -27.65
N PRO A 91 18.96 3.29 -27.24
CA PRO A 91 19.31 1.87 -27.09
C PRO A 91 19.70 1.19 -28.39
N LYS A 92 19.37 1.75 -29.54
CA LYS A 92 19.51 1.17 -30.88
C LYS A 92 18.92 -0.23 -30.92
N TRP A 93 17.63 -0.32 -30.61
CA TRP A 93 16.90 -1.56 -30.54
C TRP A 93 16.96 -2.36 -31.84
N GLU A 94 17.33 -3.63 -31.72
CA GLU A 94 17.27 -4.63 -32.77
C GLU A 94 16.14 -5.61 -32.45
N PRO A 95 15.16 -5.79 -33.36
CA PRO A 95 14.15 -6.83 -33.24
C PRO A 95 14.77 -8.23 -33.29
N ILE A 96 14.37 -9.11 -32.37
CA ILE A 96 14.81 -10.51 -32.33
C ILE A 96 13.61 -11.45 -32.15
N SER A 97 13.79 -12.74 -32.36
CA SER A 97 12.75 -13.73 -32.11
C SER A 97 12.54 -13.99 -30.63
N TRP A 98 11.35 -14.51 -30.25
CA TRP A 98 11.07 -14.96 -28.90
C TRP A 98 12.05 -16.03 -28.41
N GLU A 99 12.42 -17.00 -29.28
CA GLU A 99 13.40 -18.03 -28.93
C GLU A 99 14.75 -17.41 -28.58
N GLU A 100 15.25 -16.50 -29.45
CA GLU A 100 16.53 -15.82 -29.20
C GLU A 100 16.47 -14.95 -27.93
N ALA A 101 15.36 -14.23 -27.70
CA ALA A 101 15.20 -13.38 -26.52
C ALA A 101 15.18 -14.19 -25.22
N LEU A 102 14.47 -15.31 -25.18
CA LEU A 102 14.40 -16.20 -24.01
C LEU A 102 15.72 -16.94 -23.80
N ASP A 103 16.39 -17.37 -24.88
CA ASP A 103 17.70 -18.03 -24.80
C ASP A 103 18.77 -17.12 -24.20
N ILE A 104 18.89 -15.87 -24.69
CA ILE A 104 19.83 -14.86 -24.16
C ILE A 104 19.50 -14.58 -22.69
N THR A 105 18.23 -14.35 -22.39
CA THR A 105 17.80 -14.03 -21.02
C THR A 105 18.11 -15.18 -20.06
N ALA A 106 17.79 -16.40 -20.44
CA ALA A 106 18.06 -17.58 -19.61
C ALA A 106 19.57 -17.84 -19.46
N GLU A 107 20.38 -17.62 -20.51
CA GLU A 107 21.84 -17.73 -20.43
C GLU A 107 22.41 -16.74 -19.41
N GLU A 108 22.00 -15.46 -19.48
CA GLU A 108 22.52 -14.40 -18.60
C GLU A 108 22.08 -14.58 -17.14
N ILE A 109 20.82 -14.94 -16.90
CA ILE A 109 20.33 -15.32 -15.57
C ILE A 109 21.04 -16.57 -15.07
N GLY A 110 21.22 -17.59 -15.94
CA GLY A 110 21.87 -18.85 -15.62
C GLY A 110 23.35 -18.71 -15.20
N LYS A 111 24.07 -17.69 -15.67
CA LYS A 111 25.43 -17.38 -15.21
C LYS A 111 25.40 -17.00 -13.72
N SER A 112 24.57 -16.05 -13.34
CA SER A 112 24.44 -15.59 -11.94
C SER A 112 23.84 -16.68 -11.04
N LEU A 113 22.86 -17.45 -11.52
CA LEU A 113 22.29 -18.59 -10.77
C LEU A 113 23.35 -19.63 -10.40
N LYS A 114 24.31 -19.92 -11.31
CA LYS A 114 25.39 -20.88 -11.06
C LYS A 114 26.45 -20.36 -10.12
N GLU A 115 26.69 -19.07 -10.13
CA GLU A 115 27.70 -18.42 -9.28
C GLU A 115 27.13 -18.17 -7.89
N ASP A 116 26.06 -17.37 -7.80
CA ASP A 116 25.36 -17.01 -6.57
C ASP A 116 23.94 -16.49 -6.92
N PRO A 117 22.86 -17.21 -6.59
CA PRO A 117 21.49 -16.76 -6.85
C PRO A 117 21.18 -15.38 -6.27
N ARG A 118 21.86 -14.95 -5.20
CA ARG A 118 21.64 -13.65 -4.54
C ARG A 118 22.02 -12.46 -5.43
N LYS A 119 22.83 -12.69 -6.48
CA LYS A 119 23.19 -11.66 -7.47
C LYS A 119 22.06 -11.23 -8.39
N ILE A 120 20.93 -11.95 -8.37
CA ILE A 120 19.76 -11.62 -9.17
C ILE A 120 18.81 -10.77 -8.32
N LEU A 121 18.42 -9.60 -8.85
CA LEU A 121 17.44 -8.71 -8.26
C LEU A 121 16.13 -8.76 -9.08
N PRO A 122 15.13 -9.53 -8.66
CA PRO A 122 13.82 -9.53 -9.30
C PRO A 122 12.97 -8.36 -8.81
N SER A 123 12.42 -7.58 -9.74
CA SER A 123 11.41 -6.55 -9.49
C SER A 123 10.14 -6.88 -10.26
N ILE A 124 9.31 -7.69 -9.66
CA ILE A 124 8.09 -8.23 -10.25
C ILE A 124 6.89 -7.68 -9.48
N GLU A 125 6.02 -6.90 -10.13
CA GLU A 125 4.96 -6.14 -9.47
C GLU A 125 3.54 -6.42 -10.00
N ASP A 126 3.23 -7.65 -10.32
CA ASP A 126 1.87 -8.01 -10.68
C ASP A 126 1.12 -8.68 -9.52
N PHE A 127 0.49 -7.88 -8.66
CA PHE A 127 -0.29 -8.36 -7.52
C PHE A 127 -1.52 -9.20 -7.91
N GLN A 128 -1.98 -9.12 -9.16
CA GLN A 128 -3.06 -9.98 -9.65
C GLN A 128 -2.54 -11.30 -10.24
N LYS A 129 -1.22 -11.44 -10.35
CA LYS A 129 -0.53 -12.63 -10.85
C LYS A 129 0.48 -13.14 -9.82
N PHE A 130 -0.03 -13.58 -8.68
CA PHE A 130 0.78 -14.07 -7.57
C PHE A 130 1.73 -15.21 -7.96
N ASN A 131 1.34 -16.02 -8.95
CA ASN A 131 2.17 -17.04 -9.52
C ASN A 131 3.50 -16.53 -10.09
N ILE A 132 3.49 -15.37 -10.73
CA ILE A 132 4.71 -14.76 -11.29
C ILE A 132 5.55 -14.11 -10.18
N TRP A 133 4.89 -13.47 -9.23
CA TRP A 133 5.56 -12.82 -8.10
C TRP A 133 6.39 -13.79 -7.26
N LEU A 134 5.96 -15.07 -7.14
CA LEU A 134 6.66 -16.12 -6.41
C LEU A 134 7.80 -16.79 -7.22
N TRP A 135 7.99 -16.45 -8.50
CA TRP A 135 8.99 -17.08 -9.35
C TRP A 135 10.42 -17.07 -8.77
N PRO A 136 10.94 -15.98 -8.17
CA PRO A 136 12.28 -15.94 -7.60
C PRO A 136 12.53 -16.95 -6.48
N LEU A 137 11.47 -17.33 -5.76
CA LEU A 137 11.58 -18.30 -4.67
C LEU A 137 11.86 -19.72 -5.18
N SER A 138 11.60 -19.99 -6.48
CA SER A 138 11.92 -21.28 -7.10
C SER A 138 13.41 -21.63 -7.12
N PHE A 139 14.27 -20.62 -6.97
CA PHE A 139 15.72 -20.79 -6.84
C PHE A 139 16.27 -20.20 -5.53
N GLY A 140 15.41 -20.07 -4.51
CA GLY A 140 15.80 -19.64 -3.17
C GLY A 140 16.20 -18.17 -3.06
N ASN A 141 15.79 -17.33 -4.00
CA ASN A 141 16.13 -15.91 -4.00
C ASN A 141 15.08 -15.08 -3.28
N PHE A 142 15.49 -14.40 -2.20
CA PHE A 142 14.68 -13.45 -1.41
C PHE A 142 15.05 -11.99 -1.69
N ASN A 143 15.93 -11.70 -2.64
CA ASN A 143 16.31 -10.34 -3.05
C ASN A 143 15.24 -9.66 -3.92
N CYS A 144 13.99 -9.73 -3.49
CA CYS A 144 12.88 -9.10 -4.20
C CYS A 144 13.05 -7.57 -4.21
N PHE A 145 13.55 -7.06 -5.32
CA PHE A 145 13.63 -5.63 -5.56
C PHE A 145 12.26 -5.10 -6.03
N GLN A 146 11.36 -4.82 -5.10
CA GLN A 146 10.02 -4.32 -5.41
C GLN A 146 9.95 -2.82 -5.26
N SER A 147 9.52 -2.13 -6.29
CA SER A 147 9.39 -0.67 -6.28
C SER A 147 8.21 -0.17 -5.45
N ALA A 148 7.17 -0.98 -5.24
CA ALA A 148 5.95 -0.55 -4.55
C ALA A 148 5.79 -1.08 -3.12
N GLY A 149 6.48 -2.12 -2.71
CA GLY A 149 6.26 -2.86 -1.47
C GLY A 149 6.13 -1.99 -0.23
N THR A 150 7.22 -1.43 0.26
CA THR A 150 7.22 -0.53 1.43
C THR A 150 6.60 0.83 1.14
N MET A 151 6.69 1.32 -0.09
CA MET A 151 6.04 2.55 -0.51
C MET A 151 4.51 2.47 -0.41
N CYS A 152 3.95 1.26 -0.46
CA CYS A 152 2.51 1.00 -0.37
C CYS A 152 2.04 0.92 1.08
N GLY A 153 2.42 -0.10 1.81
CA GLY A 153 1.88 -0.40 3.11
C GLY A 153 2.81 -1.17 4.04
N GLY A 154 4.12 -0.88 4.00
CA GLY A 154 5.13 -1.60 4.78
C GLY A 154 4.79 -1.75 6.26
N ALA A 155 4.26 -0.71 6.90
CA ALA A 155 3.79 -0.77 8.28
C ALA A 155 2.28 -1.11 8.42
N TYR A 156 1.50 -0.86 7.36
CA TYR A 156 0.04 -1.06 7.39
C TYR A 156 -0.34 -2.54 7.46
N HIS A 157 0.31 -3.36 6.65
CA HIS A 157 0.02 -4.80 6.60
C HIS A 157 0.38 -5.50 7.92
N PRO A 158 1.58 -5.33 8.51
CA PRO A 158 1.90 -5.90 9.82
C PRO A 158 0.95 -5.46 10.93
N ALA A 159 0.60 -4.18 10.99
CA ALA A 159 -0.34 -3.68 12.00
C ALA A 159 -1.74 -4.30 11.86
N ASN A 160 -2.23 -4.50 10.63
CA ASN A 160 -3.47 -5.23 10.40
C ASN A 160 -3.34 -6.72 10.75
N GLY A 161 -2.19 -7.34 10.50
CA GLY A 161 -1.88 -8.70 10.90
C GLY A 161 -2.02 -8.89 12.41
N TYR A 162 -1.43 -7.99 13.21
CA TYR A 162 -1.51 -8.06 14.67
C TYR A 162 -2.91 -7.78 15.23
N ILE A 163 -3.70 -6.90 14.60
CA ILE A 163 -4.95 -6.40 15.20
C ILE A 163 -6.19 -7.07 14.61
N HIS A 164 -6.20 -7.37 13.33
CA HIS A 164 -7.33 -7.98 12.62
C HIS A 164 -7.04 -9.40 12.11
N ALA A 165 -5.82 -9.92 12.27
CA ALA A 165 -5.33 -11.09 11.53
C ALA A 165 -5.66 -10.95 10.02
N ALA A 166 -5.37 -9.79 9.45
CA ALA A 166 -5.79 -9.43 8.10
C ALA A 166 -4.69 -8.66 7.34
N PHE A 167 -4.78 -8.65 6.02
CA PHE A 167 -3.84 -7.90 5.17
C PHE A 167 -4.07 -6.39 5.20
N ALA A 168 -5.31 -6.01 5.20
CA ALA A 168 -5.70 -4.62 5.12
C ALA A 168 -6.93 -4.36 5.99
N SER A 169 -7.38 -3.14 6.04
CA SER A 169 -8.60 -2.77 6.73
C SER A 169 -9.34 -1.66 6.02
N ILE A 170 -10.65 -1.58 6.22
CA ILE A 170 -11.51 -0.59 5.60
C ILE A 170 -12.70 -0.30 6.51
N ASN A 171 -13.31 0.88 6.38
CA ASN A 171 -14.57 1.17 7.07
C ASN A 171 -15.73 0.40 6.47
N ASP A 172 -16.66 -0.04 7.30
CA ASP A 172 -17.93 -0.63 6.85
C ASP A 172 -18.94 0.48 6.48
N ALA A 173 -18.77 1.06 5.31
CA ALA A 173 -19.69 2.10 4.82
C ALA A 173 -21.15 1.64 4.70
N LYS A 174 -21.44 0.32 4.76
CA LYS A 174 -22.80 -0.22 4.72
C LYS A 174 -23.61 0.17 5.97
N TYR A 175 -22.95 0.25 7.15
CA TYR A 175 -23.60 0.57 8.43
C TYR A 175 -22.98 1.78 9.13
N CYS A 176 -21.83 2.31 8.67
CA CYS A 176 -21.14 3.46 9.25
C CYS A 176 -21.99 4.74 9.14
N ASN A 177 -22.01 5.56 10.20
CA ASN A 177 -22.67 6.86 10.24
C ASN A 177 -21.71 8.03 10.54
N TYR A 178 -20.54 7.72 11.10
CA TYR A 178 -19.49 8.72 11.34
C TYR A 178 -18.14 8.15 10.91
N TRP A 179 -17.52 8.77 9.94
CA TRP A 179 -16.26 8.31 9.37
C TRP A 179 -15.19 9.39 9.50
N ILE A 180 -14.11 9.11 10.25
CA ILE A 180 -12.88 9.89 10.18
C ILE A 180 -12.00 9.27 9.09
N ASN A 181 -11.70 10.05 8.05
CA ASN A 181 -10.90 9.66 6.90
C ASN A 181 -9.53 10.36 6.98
N CYS A 182 -8.49 9.65 7.40
CA CYS A 182 -7.18 10.22 7.69
C CYS A 182 -6.14 9.82 6.65
N GLY A 183 -5.58 10.78 5.92
CA GLY A 183 -4.48 10.55 4.98
C GLY A 183 -4.80 9.60 3.81
N THR A 184 -6.05 9.56 3.35
CA THR A 184 -6.48 8.79 2.17
C THR A 184 -7.09 9.71 1.12
N GLY A 185 -6.28 10.63 0.60
CA GLY A 185 -6.74 11.77 -0.18
C GLY A 185 -7.36 11.50 -1.54
N ASP A 186 -7.34 10.29 -2.07
CA ASP A 186 -7.88 9.91 -3.37
C ASP A 186 -9.37 9.52 -3.35
N GLY A 187 -10.08 9.96 -2.36
CA GLY A 187 -11.50 9.72 -2.26
C GLY A 187 -11.81 8.59 -1.27
N PHE A 188 -13.04 8.40 -1.04
CA PHE A 188 -13.61 7.44 -0.10
C PHE A 188 -13.22 5.98 -0.40
N SER A 189 -12.16 5.79 -1.14
CA SER A 189 -11.51 4.54 -1.40
C SER A 189 -10.26 4.44 -0.55
N SER A 190 -10.22 3.47 0.33
CA SER A 190 -8.96 2.97 0.79
C SER A 190 -8.30 2.16 -0.33
N HIS A 191 -7.10 1.70 -0.08
CA HIS A 191 -6.30 0.88 -0.98
C HIS A 191 -7.08 -0.22 -1.72
N LEU A 192 -8.08 -0.83 -1.11
CA LEU A 192 -8.72 -2.04 -1.59
C LEU A 192 -10.16 -1.87 -2.12
N HIS A 193 -10.73 -0.70 -2.31
CA HIS A 193 -12.13 -0.61 -2.74
C HIS A 193 -12.57 0.73 -3.35
N ALA A 194 -11.83 1.26 -4.32
CA ALA A 194 -12.19 2.54 -4.93
C ALA A 194 -13.63 2.60 -5.46
N ALA A 195 -14.03 1.64 -6.28
CA ALA A 195 -15.35 1.66 -6.91
C ALA A 195 -16.47 1.25 -5.95
N GLY A 196 -16.29 0.15 -5.20
CA GLY A 196 -17.28 -0.36 -4.26
C GLY A 196 -17.49 0.56 -3.05
N SER A 197 -16.40 1.03 -2.44
CA SER A 197 -16.47 1.96 -1.32
C SER A 197 -17.14 3.26 -1.71
N SER A 198 -16.84 3.83 -2.86
CA SER A 198 -17.49 5.06 -3.34
C SER A 198 -19.00 4.92 -3.46
N TYR A 199 -19.49 3.77 -3.94
CA TYR A 199 -20.91 3.48 -4.00
C TYR A 199 -21.55 3.44 -2.60
N HIS A 200 -20.98 2.65 -1.69
CA HIS A 200 -21.52 2.50 -0.33
C HIS A 200 -21.45 3.80 0.47
N VAL A 201 -20.38 4.57 0.33
CA VAL A 201 -20.23 5.90 0.94
C VAL A 201 -21.27 6.88 0.41
N ALA A 202 -21.46 6.96 -0.91
CA ALA A 202 -22.48 7.83 -1.51
C ALA A 202 -23.88 7.46 -1.01
N ASN A 203 -24.16 6.15 -0.94
CA ASN A 203 -25.45 5.63 -0.45
C ASN A 203 -25.66 5.93 1.05
N ALA A 204 -24.63 5.75 1.87
CA ALA A 204 -24.65 6.06 3.30
C ALA A 204 -24.92 7.54 3.56
N ARG A 205 -24.25 8.42 2.81
CA ARG A 205 -24.45 9.88 2.93
C ARG A 205 -25.86 10.30 2.50
N SER A 206 -26.34 9.78 1.37
CA SER A 206 -27.66 10.15 0.84
C SER A 206 -28.83 9.61 1.68
N ASN A 207 -28.71 8.38 2.20
CA ASN A 207 -29.84 7.70 2.86
C ASN A 207 -29.79 7.72 4.39
N ARG A 208 -28.59 7.88 4.98
CA ARG A 208 -28.42 7.85 6.43
C ARG A 208 -27.73 9.09 7.00
N ASN A 209 -27.44 10.10 6.18
CA ASN A 209 -26.71 11.30 6.58
C ASN A 209 -25.37 10.97 7.27
N MET A 210 -24.62 9.98 6.73
CA MET A 210 -23.30 9.64 7.25
C MET A 210 -22.40 10.88 7.21
N ARG A 211 -21.85 11.26 8.35
CA ARG A 211 -20.90 12.35 8.47
C ARG A 211 -19.48 11.85 8.16
N VAL A 212 -18.75 12.59 7.34
CA VAL A 212 -17.33 12.34 7.03
C VAL A 212 -16.49 13.52 7.48
N VAL A 213 -15.47 13.25 8.28
CA VAL A 213 -14.44 14.20 8.67
C VAL A 213 -13.14 13.76 8.00
N THR A 214 -12.60 14.54 7.09
CA THR A 214 -11.34 14.22 6.41
C THR A 214 -10.19 15.01 7.03
N VAL A 215 -9.17 14.28 7.51
CA VAL A 215 -7.97 14.82 8.17
C VAL A 215 -6.79 14.65 7.23
N GLU A 216 -6.28 15.73 6.68
CA GLU A 216 -5.16 15.69 5.74
C GLU A 216 -4.57 17.11 5.51
N PRO A 217 -3.30 17.22 5.09
CA PRO A 217 -2.67 18.55 4.92
C PRO A 217 -3.16 19.33 3.69
N ARG A 218 -3.75 18.68 2.70
CA ARG A 218 -4.29 19.29 1.48
C ARG A 218 -5.74 18.83 1.27
N MET A 219 -6.63 19.76 1.00
CA MET A 219 -8.00 19.43 0.64
C MET A 219 -8.03 18.62 -0.67
N SER A 220 -8.16 17.32 -0.55
CA SER A 220 -8.34 16.40 -1.68
C SER A 220 -9.79 16.40 -2.18
N THR A 221 -10.06 15.60 -3.22
CA THR A 221 -11.44 15.34 -3.67
C THR A 221 -12.29 14.74 -2.55
N SER A 222 -11.72 13.92 -1.66
CA SER A 222 -12.41 13.40 -0.48
C SER A 222 -12.79 14.50 0.49
N ALA A 223 -11.82 15.34 0.87
CA ALA A 223 -12.05 16.45 1.80
C ALA A 223 -13.06 17.46 1.23
N ALA A 224 -12.97 17.78 -0.06
CA ALA A 224 -13.90 18.69 -0.73
C ALA A 224 -15.36 18.15 -0.78
N LYS A 225 -15.54 16.86 -0.57
CA LYS A 225 -16.85 16.19 -0.50
C LYS A 225 -17.24 15.78 0.92
N SER A 226 -16.39 15.97 1.90
CA SER A 226 -16.67 15.69 3.30
C SER A 226 -17.48 16.81 3.95
N GLU A 227 -18.14 16.53 5.06
CA GLU A 227 -18.82 17.54 5.87
C GLU A 227 -17.81 18.46 6.55
N GLU A 228 -16.57 17.95 6.75
CA GLU A 228 -15.51 18.73 7.37
C GLU A 228 -14.13 18.32 6.86
N TRP A 229 -13.29 19.31 6.58
CA TRP A 229 -11.87 19.13 6.36
C TRP A 229 -11.09 19.71 7.54
N VAL A 230 -10.23 18.88 8.13
CA VAL A 230 -9.33 19.26 9.22
C VAL A 230 -7.92 19.33 8.64
N PRO A 231 -7.39 20.53 8.36
CA PRO A 231 -6.01 20.70 7.94
C PRO A 231 -5.08 20.33 9.10
N ILE A 232 -4.16 19.41 8.84
CA ILE A 232 -3.20 18.95 9.84
C ILE A 232 -1.77 19.22 9.36
N ARG A 233 -0.86 19.58 10.27
CA ARG A 233 0.57 19.64 9.93
C ARG A 233 1.03 18.26 9.44
N PRO A 234 1.72 18.17 8.28
CA PRO A 234 2.20 16.88 7.78
C PRO A 234 3.05 16.13 8.81
N ALA A 235 2.91 14.81 8.83
CA ALA A 235 3.62 13.89 9.72
C ALA A 235 3.23 13.97 11.23
N THR A 236 2.02 14.45 11.55
CA THR A 236 1.54 14.54 12.95
C THR A 236 0.21 13.80 13.18
N ASP A 237 -0.18 12.94 12.27
CA ASP A 237 -1.45 12.18 12.31
C ASP A 237 -1.55 11.29 13.57
N ARG A 238 -0.44 10.69 14.00
CA ARG A 238 -0.37 9.85 15.21
C ARG A 238 -0.73 10.65 16.46
N GLN A 239 -0.19 11.84 16.60
CA GLN A 239 -0.45 12.74 17.72
C GLN A 239 -1.92 13.18 17.77
N PHE A 240 -2.51 13.44 16.60
CA PHE A 240 -3.94 13.72 16.51
C PHE A 240 -4.79 12.53 16.97
N ALA A 241 -4.51 11.31 16.51
CA ALA A 241 -5.23 10.11 16.94
C ALA A 241 -5.13 9.87 18.46
N LEU A 242 -3.93 10.05 19.04
CA LEU A 242 -3.74 9.94 20.49
C LEU A 242 -4.49 11.02 21.26
N SER A 243 -4.61 12.25 20.73
CA SER A 243 -5.41 13.29 21.38
C SER A 243 -6.91 12.94 21.43
N LEU A 244 -7.44 12.26 20.40
CA LEU A 244 -8.81 11.77 20.43
C LEU A 244 -8.98 10.70 21.51
N CYS A 245 -8.03 9.74 21.61
CA CYS A 245 -8.04 8.73 22.66
C CYS A 245 -7.97 9.37 24.07
N ALA A 246 -7.14 10.39 24.26
CA ALA A 246 -7.04 11.12 25.53
C ALA A 246 -8.37 11.70 25.96
N VAL A 247 -9.09 12.37 25.07
CA VAL A 247 -10.45 12.89 25.34
C VAL A 247 -11.43 11.79 25.69
N MET A 248 -11.41 10.66 24.94
CA MET A 248 -12.34 9.56 25.17
C MET A 248 -12.12 8.93 26.55
N VAL A 249 -10.87 8.79 26.99
CA VAL A 249 -10.54 8.26 28.32
C VAL A 249 -10.84 9.29 29.41
N GLU A 250 -10.46 10.56 29.24
CA GLU A 250 -10.72 11.65 30.18
C GLU A 250 -12.22 11.81 30.50
N GLU A 251 -13.06 11.71 29.45
CA GLU A 251 -14.52 11.96 29.56
C GLU A 251 -15.33 10.65 29.74
N GLY A 252 -14.69 9.49 29.83
CA GLY A 252 -15.40 8.21 30.07
C GLY A 252 -16.24 7.73 28.87
N LEU A 253 -15.81 8.05 27.63
CA LEU A 253 -16.55 7.78 26.39
C LEU A 253 -16.17 6.43 25.76
N CYS A 254 -15.47 5.56 26.48
CA CYS A 254 -14.97 4.27 25.96
C CYS A 254 -15.98 3.13 26.16
N ASP A 255 -15.89 2.12 25.28
CA ASP A 255 -16.56 0.82 25.48
C ASP A 255 -15.73 -0.07 26.43
N TYR A 256 -15.85 0.19 27.73
CA TYR A 256 -15.11 -0.53 28.75
C TYR A 256 -15.44 -2.02 28.79
N ASN A 257 -16.67 -2.42 28.41
CA ASN A 257 -17.03 -3.84 28.36
C ASN A 257 -16.27 -4.58 27.26
N PHE A 258 -16.16 -3.97 26.06
CA PHE A 258 -15.33 -4.48 24.98
C PHE A 258 -13.85 -4.55 25.39
N LEU A 259 -13.29 -3.49 25.97
CA LEU A 259 -11.89 -3.45 26.39
C LEU A 259 -11.58 -4.56 27.43
N LYS A 260 -12.49 -4.82 28.36
CA LYS A 260 -12.34 -5.84 29.40
C LYS A 260 -12.42 -7.27 28.88
N LYS A 261 -13.34 -7.54 27.93
CA LYS A 261 -13.69 -8.91 27.51
C LYS A 261 -13.07 -9.35 26.20
N ASP A 262 -12.99 -8.44 25.25
CA ASP A 262 -12.61 -8.76 23.86
C ASP A 262 -11.16 -8.38 23.52
N THR A 263 -10.41 -7.81 24.49
CA THR A 263 -9.02 -7.39 24.27
C THR A 263 -8.09 -7.86 25.39
N ASN A 264 -6.78 -7.75 25.15
CA ASN A 264 -5.78 -7.99 26.20
C ASN A 264 -5.47 -6.73 27.06
N ALA A 265 -6.31 -5.71 27.01
CA ALA A 265 -6.19 -4.49 27.82
C ALA A 265 -6.11 -4.74 29.34
N PRO A 266 -6.81 -5.75 29.93
CA PRO A 266 -6.71 -6.08 31.34
C PRO A 266 -5.45 -6.84 31.76
N TYR A 267 -4.66 -7.36 30.81
CA TYR A 267 -3.49 -8.16 31.13
C TYR A 267 -2.43 -7.36 31.88
N LEU A 268 -1.89 -7.94 32.96
CA LEU A 268 -0.93 -7.26 33.84
C LEU A 268 0.46 -7.23 33.20
N VAL A 269 0.99 -6.03 33.05
CA VAL A 269 2.29 -5.72 32.45
C VAL A 269 3.27 -5.29 33.54
N GLY A 270 4.44 -5.90 33.57
CA GLY A 270 5.53 -5.57 34.49
C GLY A 270 6.24 -4.25 34.15
N GLU A 271 7.20 -3.88 35.00
CA GLU A 271 8.07 -2.70 34.75
C GLU A 271 8.97 -2.90 33.52
N ASP A 272 9.28 -4.16 33.18
CA ASP A 272 10.04 -4.55 31.98
C ASP A 272 9.26 -4.48 30.67
N GLY A 273 7.96 -4.22 30.74
CA GLY A 273 7.08 -4.14 29.61
C GLY A 273 6.46 -5.48 29.17
N TYR A 274 6.84 -6.59 29.77
CA TYR A 274 6.30 -7.91 29.49
C TYR A 274 5.08 -8.23 30.38
N PHE A 275 4.18 -9.08 29.87
CA PHE A 275 3.09 -9.60 30.69
C PHE A 275 3.60 -10.43 31.87
N ILE A 276 2.93 -10.29 33.01
CA ILE A 276 3.22 -11.13 34.19
C ILE A 276 2.59 -12.51 33.94
N ARG A 277 3.43 -13.55 34.03
CA ARG A 277 3.04 -14.95 33.80
C ARG A 277 3.32 -15.79 35.02
N ASN A 278 2.51 -16.83 35.22
CA ASN A 278 2.77 -17.91 36.16
C ASN A 278 3.83 -18.89 35.61
N GLU A 279 4.15 -19.93 36.38
CA GLU A 279 5.14 -20.97 36.03
C GLU A 279 4.74 -21.75 34.75
N ASN A 280 3.45 -21.80 34.40
CA ASN A 280 2.95 -22.47 33.21
C ASN A 280 2.90 -21.56 31.95
N GLY A 281 3.22 -20.27 32.09
CA GLY A 281 3.16 -19.28 31.02
C GLY A 281 1.82 -18.54 30.89
N ASP A 282 0.82 -18.86 31.75
CA ASP A 282 -0.46 -18.15 31.73
C ASP A 282 -0.35 -16.74 32.30
N ILE A 283 -1.09 -15.81 31.73
CA ILE A 283 -1.03 -14.39 32.08
C ILE A 283 -1.97 -14.06 33.24
N TRP A 284 -1.51 -13.21 34.12
CA TRP A 284 -2.30 -12.67 35.22
C TRP A 284 -3.12 -11.46 34.80
N VAL A 285 -4.31 -11.37 35.40
CA VAL A 285 -5.21 -10.20 35.39
C VAL A 285 -5.55 -9.84 36.83
N TRP A 286 -6.13 -8.67 37.07
CA TRP A 286 -6.65 -8.30 38.39
C TRP A 286 -8.17 -8.33 38.37
N ASP A 287 -8.76 -9.09 39.30
CA ASP A 287 -10.19 -9.09 39.53
C ASP A 287 -10.54 -7.92 40.47
N ALA A 288 -11.17 -6.88 39.92
CA ALA A 288 -11.55 -5.68 40.67
C ALA A 288 -12.66 -5.94 41.71
N GLU A 289 -13.52 -6.96 41.53
CA GLU A 289 -14.58 -7.31 42.46
C GLU A 289 -14.02 -8.08 43.65
N ALA A 290 -13.12 -9.03 43.42
CA ALA A 290 -12.51 -9.85 44.46
C ALA A 290 -11.22 -9.24 45.05
N ASP A 291 -10.74 -8.13 44.48
CA ASP A 291 -9.51 -7.42 44.85
C ASP A 291 -8.29 -8.35 44.93
N GLN A 292 -8.10 -9.20 43.91
CA GLN A 292 -6.99 -10.16 43.85
C GLN A 292 -6.58 -10.49 42.41
N ALA A 293 -5.36 -10.98 42.26
CA ALA A 293 -4.87 -11.51 41.00
C ALA A 293 -5.54 -12.86 40.66
N LYS A 294 -5.93 -13.05 39.43
CA LYS A 294 -6.41 -14.30 38.84
C LYS A 294 -5.81 -14.52 37.45
N LEU A 295 -5.90 -15.74 36.96
CA LEU A 295 -5.47 -16.01 35.59
C LEU A 295 -6.50 -15.47 34.56
N TRP A 296 -6.03 -15.12 33.39
CA TRP A 296 -6.87 -14.52 32.34
C TRP A 296 -8.11 -15.34 31.95
N ASN A 297 -8.03 -16.68 32.10
CA ASN A 297 -9.05 -17.66 31.74
C ASN A 297 -9.83 -18.22 32.96
N ASP A 298 -9.64 -17.65 34.14
CA ASP A 298 -10.37 -18.06 35.33
C ASP A 298 -11.82 -17.56 35.25
N GLU A 299 -12.77 -18.50 35.14
CA GLU A 299 -14.20 -18.20 35.04
C GLU A 299 -14.77 -17.48 36.28
N SER A 300 -14.04 -17.50 37.38
CA SER A 300 -14.43 -16.81 38.61
C SER A 300 -14.06 -15.32 38.66
N VAL A 301 -13.43 -14.77 37.63
CA VAL A 301 -13.19 -13.32 37.54
C VAL A 301 -14.50 -12.58 37.48
N GLY A 302 -14.81 -11.80 38.51
CA GLY A 302 -16.05 -11.02 38.59
C GLY A 302 -16.00 -9.77 37.69
N ASP A 303 -14.90 -9.01 37.76
CA ASP A 303 -14.67 -7.85 36.91
C ASP A 303 -13.18 -7.64 36.62
N PHE A 304 -12.83 -7.53 35.34
CA PHE A 304 -11.45 -7.27 34.93
C PHE A 304 -11.07 -5.80 35.18
N ALA A 305 -10.03 -5.58 36.00
CA ALA A 305 -9.48 -4.23 36.18
C ALA A 305 -8.77 -3.74 34.92
N LEU A 306 -9.06 -2.50 34.54
CA LEU A 306 -8.33 -1.78 33.47
C LEU A 306 -7.32 -0.78 34.03
N GLU A 307 -7.52 -0.34 35.25
CA GLU A 307 -6.70 0.69 35.90
C GLU A 307 -6.18 0.19 37.25
N GLY A 308 -5.13 0.82 37.75
CA GLY A 308 -4.50 0.54 39.04
C GLY A 308 -3.06 0.08 38.94
N GLU A 309 -2.40 0.02 40.11
CA GLU A 309 -1.06 -0.52 40.28
C GLU A 309 -1.14 -1.68 41.26
N TYR A 310 -0.59 -2.81 40.88
CA TYR A 310 -0.72 -4.05 41.62
C TYR A 310 0.65 -4.70 41.86
N GLN A 311 0.65 -5.69 42.72
CA GLN A 311 1.81 -6.53 42.93
C GLN A 311 1.40 -8.01 42.83
N VAL A 312 1.99 -8.72 41.87
CA VAL A 312 1.74 -10.14 41.64
C VAL A 312 3.06 -10.87 41.64
N GLU A 313 3.15 -11.96 42.42
CA GLU A 313 4.39 -12.74 42.59
C GLU A 313 5.63 -11.88 42.93
N GLY A 314 5.43 -10.83 43.76
CA GLY A 314 6.50 -9.92 44.16
C GLY A 314 6.91 -8.88 43.09
N ARG A 315 6.25 -8.86 41.91
CA ARG A 315 6.53 -7.94 40.79
C ARG A 315 5.47 -6.84 40.74
N LYS A 316 5.91 -5.60 40.62
CA LYS A 316 5.00 -4.49 40.36
C LYS A 316 4.47 -4.57 38.92
N CYS A 317 3.18 -4.32 38.74
CA CYS A 317 2.53 -4.39 37.47
C CYS A 317 1.30 -3.46 37.35
N LYS A 318 0.90 -3.19 36.13
CA LYS A 318 -0.30 -2.42 35.78
C LYS A 318 -1.05 -3.15 34.69
N PRO A 319 -2.40 -3.03 34.58
CA PRO A 319 -3.10 -3.44 33.35
C PRO A 319 -2.53 -2.73 32.12
N ALA A 320 -2.55 -3.38 30.98
CA ALA A 320 -2.09 -2.78 29.72
C ALA A 320 -2.85 -1.47 29.40
N PHE A 321 -4.13 -1.39 29.74
CA PHE A 321 -4.92 -0.15 29.60
C PHE A 321 -4.37 0.98 30.48
N GLN A 322 -3.98 0.70 31.73
CA GLN A 322 -3.38 1.71 32.59
C GLN A 322 -2.06 2.23 32.01
N LYS A 323 -1.24 1.34 31.41
CA LYS A 323 -0.02 1.76 30.68
C LYS A 323 -0.35 2.72 29.54
N PHE A 324 -1.42 2.46 28.78
CA PHE A 324 -1.87 3.36 27.72
C PHE A 324 -2.37 4.69 28.28
N ARG A 325 -3.16 4.66 29.35
CA ARG A 325 -3.63 5.87 30.04
C ARG A 325 -2.45 6.76 30.51
N ASP A 326 -1.39 6.15 31.08
CA ASP A 326 -0.19 6.86 31.49
C ASP A 326 0.50 7.57 30.29
N ILE A 327 0.44 6.99 29.07
CA ILE A 327 0.91 7.63 27.83
C ILE A 327 0.00 8.81 27.46
N LEU A 328 -1.31 8.63 27.57
CA LEU A 328 -2.30 9.63 27.20
C LEU A 328 -2.25 10.90 28.07
N ASP A 329 -1.66 10.84 29.28
CA ASP A 329 -1.44 12.01 30.12
C ASP A 329 -0.58 13.11 29.44
N ARG A 330 0.21 12.73 28.42
CA ARG A 330 0.99 13.63 27.57
C ARG A 330 0.29 14.02 26.27
N CYS A 331 -0.93 13.51 26.04
CA CYS A 331 -1.63 13.62 24.76
C CYS A 331 -2.89 14.49 24.82
N SER A 332 -2.99 15.43 25.79
CA SER A 332 -4.14 16.33 25.83
C SER A 332 -4.28 17.09 24.50
N PRO A 333 -5.50 17.39 24.04
CA PRO A 333 -5.68 18.16 22.82
C PRO A 333 -4.89 19.49 22.81
N GLU A 334 -4.76 20.14 23.97
CA GLU A 334 -4.04 21.40 24.13
C GLU A 334 -2.52 21.26 23.92
N GLU A 335 -1.93 20.14 24.30
CA GLU A 335 -0.54 19.84 24.00
C GLU A 335 -0.36 19.40 22.55
N MET A 336 -1.29 18.59 22.03
CA MET A 336 -1.21 18.10 20.66
C MET A 336 -1.51 19.18 19.63
N GLU A 337 -2.29 20.21 19.93
CA GLU A 337 -2.49 21.39 19.09
C GLU A 337 -1.16 22.07 18.72
N LYS A 338 -0.22 22.15 19.65
CA LYS A 338 1.12 22.74 19.41
C LYS A 338 1.91 21.99 18.34
N ILE A 339 1.65 20.68 18.20
CA ILE A 339 2.32 19.78 17.26
C ILE A 339 1.54 19.69 15.96
N THR A 340 0.26 19.34 16.05
CA THR A 340 -0.61 19.04 14.91
C THR A 340 -1.18 20.27 14.23
N THR A 341 -1.25 21.39 14.96
CA THR A 341 -1.97 22.62 14.58
C THR A 341 -3.49 22.47 14.50
N VAL A 342 -4.02 21.30 14.83
CA VAL A 342 -5.47 21.10 14.94
C VAL A 342 -5.96 21.73 16.24
N PRO A 343 -6.94 22.65 16.21
CA PRO A 343 -7.43 23.30 17.43
C PRO A 343 -7.93 22.28 18.46
N ALA A 344 -7.54 22.42 19.72
CA ALA A 344 -7.93 21.53 20.81
C ALA A 344 -9.47 21.37 20.91
N ALA A 345 -10.21 22.45 20.67
CA ALA A 345 -11.67 22.44 20.66
C ALA A 345 -12.23 21.50 19.57
N ASP A 346 -11.60 21.45 18.39
CA ASP A 346 -12.02 20.58 17.31
C ASP A 346 -11.70 19.11 17.63
N ALA A 347 -10.51 18.80 18.14
CA ALA A 347 -10.16 17.48 18.56
C ALA A 347 -11.13 16.95 19.65
N ARG A 348 -11.46 17.76 20.66
CA ARG A 348 -12.46 17.41 21.70
C ARG A 348 -13.86 17.19 21.11
N ARG A 349 -14.30 18.03 20.20
CA ARG A 349 -15.58 17.91 19.52
C ARG A 349 -15.64 16.62 18.67
N ILE A 350 -14.62 16.36 17.86
CA ILE A 350 -14.55 15.19 16.99
C ILE A 350 -14.56 13.90 17.82
N ALA A 351 -13.78 13.83 18.91
CA ALA A 351 -13.78 12.67 19.81
C ALA A 351 -15.17 12.37 20.41
N ARG A 352 -15.86 13.42 20.89
CA ARG A 352 -17.24 13.28 21.43
C ARG A 352 -18.24 12.84 20.35
N GLU A 353 -18.20 13.46 19.17
CA GLU A 353 -19.08 13.09 18.04
C GLU A 353 -18.84 11.65 17.60
N PHE A 354 -17.58 11.22 17.49
CA PHE A 354 -17.19 9.86 17.14
C PHE A 354 -17.70 8.83 18.15
N SER A 355 -17.47 9.06 19.44
CA SER A 355 -17.93 8.18 20.52
C SER A 355 -19.46 8.12 20.58
N ALA A 356 -20.15 9.24 20.44
CA ALA A 356 -21.61 9.28 20.40
C ALA A 356 -22.17 8.49 19.19
N ALA A 357 -21.52 8.64 18.03
CA ALA A 357 -21.92 7.93 16.82
C ALA A 357 -21.68 6.42 16.90
N ALA A 358 -20.73 5.95 17.72
CA ALA A 358 -20.43 4.54 17.91
C ALA A 358 -21.57 3.74 18.59
N GLN A 359 -22.53 4.42 19.22
CA GLN A 359 -23.73 3.79 19.83
C GLN A 359 -23.38 2.62 20.74
N ILE A 360 -22.40 2.80 21.65
CA ILE A 360 -21.94 1.77 22.58
C ILE A 360 -23.11 1.09 23.27
N GLY A 361 -23.17 -0.26 23.25
CA GLY A 361 -24.27 -1.06 23.76
C GLY A 361 -25.35 -1.43 22.74
N ALA A 362 -25.42 -0.76 21.59
CA ALA A 362 -26.35 -1.14 20.53
C ALA A 362 -25.96 -2.46 19.85
N THR A 363 -26.97 -3.19 19.34
CA THR A 363 -26.82 -4.44 18.60
C THR A 363 -27.62 -4.43 17.30
N ILE A 364 -27.26 -5.35 16.38
CA ILE A 364 -27.94 -5.56 15.11
C ILE A 364 -28.02 -7.06 14.81
N GLU A 365 -29.12 -7.48 14.20
CA GLU A 365 -29.28 -8.86 13.70
C GLU A 365 -28.83 -8.95 12.23
N ILE A 366 -27.82 -9.78 11.95
CA ILE A 366 -27.36 -10.07 10.58
C ILE A 366 -27.15 -11.58 10.44
N ASP A 367 -27.76 -12.20 9.45
CA ASP A 367 -27.67 -13.65 9.18
C ASP A 367 -28.00 -14.54 10.41
N GLY A 368 -28.95 -14.09 11.26
CA GLY A 368 -29.34 -14.79 12.48
C GLY A 368 -28.34 -14.69 13.63
N ARG A 369 -27.36 -13.78 13.55
CA ARG A 369 -26.38 -13.47 14.60
C ARG A 369 -26.66 -12.09 15.19
N THR A 370 -26.72 -12.01 16.52
CA THR A 370 -26.76 -10.73 17.25
C THR A 370 -25.34 -10.18 17.36
N LEU A 371 -25.06 -9.08 16.69
CA LEU A 371 -23.73 -8.45 16.63
C LEU A 371 -23.74 -7.09 17.32
N PRO A 372 -22.65 -6.66 17.98
CA PRO A 372 -22.49 -5.28 18.41
C PRO A 372 -22.54 -4.35 17.20
N LEU A 373 -23.40 -3.31 17.24
CA LEU A 373 -23.43 -2.27 16.21
C LEU A 373 -22.54 -1.10 16.65
N ARG A 374 -21.55 -0.74 15.84
CA ARG A 374 -20.60 0.36 16.12
C ARG A 374 -20.44 1.24 14.88
N PRO A 375 -21.42 2.12 14.57
CA PRO A 375 -21.43 2.85 13.31
C PRO A 375 -20.48 4.06 13.28
N ALA A 376 -19.25 3.88 13.78
CA ALA A 376 -18.20 4.87 13.76
C ALA A 376 -16.86 4.19 13.41
N ALA A 377 -16.13 4.74 12.45
CA ALA A 377 -14.85 4.18 12.00
C ALA A 377 -13.80 5.28 11.80
N PHE A 378 -12.61 5.07 12.37
CA PHE A 378 -11.41 5.81 12.02
C PHE A 378 -10.66 5.00 10.95
N ASN A 379 -10.72 5.46 9.71
CA ASN A 379 -10.04 4.84 8.57
C ASN A 379 -8.84 5.67 8.14
N TYR A 380 -7.79 5.01 7.70
CA TYR A 380 -6.55 5.65 7.30
C TYR A 380 -5.83 4.81 6.25
N TYR A 381 -4.87 5.42 5.55
CA TYR A 381 -3.98 4.68 4.67
C TYR A 381 -2.65 5.42 4.46
N ARG A 382 -2.06 5.30 3.29
CA ARG A 382 -0.69 5.63 2.93
C ARG A 382 -0.21 7.02 3.42
N GLY A 383 -1.03 8.05 3.30
CA GLY A 383 -0.66 9.41 3.70
C GLY A 383 -0.39 9.56 5.19
N ALA A 384 -1.17 8.87 6.04
CA ALA A 384 -1.03 8.95 7.49
C ALA A 384 0.02 7.97 8.05
N GLN A 385 0.16 6.77 7.43
CA GLN A 385 0.94 5.68 8.01
C GLN A 385 2.35 5.50 7.43
N GLY A 386 2.63 6.05 6.25
CA GLY A 386 3.92 5.90 5.58
C GLY A 386 5.02 6.74 6.23
N ARG A 387 5.41 6.39 7.44
CA ARG A 387 6.30 7.17 8.30
C ARG A 387 7.39 6.31 8.94
N LYS A 388 8.45 6.96 9.44
CA LYS A 388 9.54 6.37 10.22
C LYS A 388 9.02 5.50 11.39
N LYS A 389 8.02 5.98 12.14
CA LYS A 389 7.35 5.21 13.19
C LYS A 389 6.01 4.66 12.70
N GLY A 390 6.03 4.02 11.53
CA GLY A 390 4.84 3.54 10.83
C GLY A 390 4.03 2.54 11.63
N MET A 391 4.66 1.60 12.34
CA MET A 391 3.97 0.65 13.20
C MET A 391 3.21 1.34 14.32
N GLN A 392 3.82 2.31 15.01
CA GLN A 392 3.18 3.08 16.07
C GLN A 392 2.05 3.97 15.52
N ALA A 393 2.22 4.57 14.33
CA ALA A 393 1.19 5.36 13.69
C ALA A 393 -0.07 4.52 13.40
N ASN A 394 0.11 3.36 12.76
CA ASN A 394 -0.99 2.42 12.52
C ASN A 394 -1.69 1.99 13.81
N HIS A 395 -0.91 1.67 14.85
CA HIS A 395 -1.47 1.26 16.13
C HIS A 395 -2.28 2.38 16.78
N SER A 396 -1.82 3.64 16.72
CA SER A 396 -2.57 4.79 17.27
C SER A 396 -3.95 4.99 16.59
N PHE A 397 -4.02 4.79 15.27
CA PHE A 397 -5.28 4.87 14.53
C PHE A 397 -6.23 3.73 14.91
N LYS A 398 -5.69 2.53 15.14
CA LYS A 398 -6.49 1.40 15.65
C LYS A 398 -6.98 1.66 17.08
N MET A 399 -6.18 2.33 17.93
CA MET A 399 -6.59 2.67 19.29
C MET A 399 -7.86 3.52 19.32
N VAL A 400 -8.06 4.45 18.37
CA VAL A 400 -9.32 5.21 18.27
C VAL A 400 -10.51 4.27 18.10
N ASN A 401 -10.39 3.24 17.26
CA ASN A 401 -11.43 2.23 17.05
C ASN A 401 -11.57 1.29 18.27
N PHE A 402 -10.46 0.95 18.95
CA PHE A 402 -10.52 0.17 20.20
C PHE A 402 -11.30 0.88 21.30
N MET A 403 -11.13 2.21 21.44
CA MET A 403 -11.85 2.95 22.50
C MET A 403 -13.37 2.76 22.45
N VAL A 404 -13.95 2.64 21.28
CA VAL A 404 -15.40 2.50 21.09
C VAL A 404 -15.83 1.08 20.67
N GLY A 405 -14.93 0.11 20.61
CA GLY A 405 -15.21 -1.28 20.24
C GLY A 405 -15.59 -1.47 18.76
N SER A 406 -15.14 -0.58 17.87
CA SER A 406 -15.51 -0.62 16.44
C SER A 406 -14.57 -1.45 15.55
N ILE A 407 -13.88 -2.44 16.13
CA ILE A 407 -13.02 -3.37 15.40
C ILE A 407 -13.85 -4.55 14.90
N ASP A 408 -13.86 -4.78 13.60
CA ASP A 408 -14.59 -5.86 12.91
C ASP A 408 -16.08 -5.97 13.33
N THR A 409 -16.74 -4.84 13.49
CA THR A 409 -18.17 -4.75 13.82
C THR A 409 -18.95 -4.07 12.71
N PRO A 410 -20.26 -4.34 12.54
CA PRO A 410 -21.09 -3.58 11.63
C PRO A 410 -21.00 -2.07 11.88
N GLY A 411 -20.63 -1.33 10.83
CA GLY A 411 -20.40 0.10 10.86
C GLY A 411 -19.02 0.55 11.33
N GLY A 412 -18.18 -0.38 11.77
CA GLY A 412 -16.83 -0.12 12.26
C GLY A 412 -15.73 -0.27 11.21
N HIS A 413 -14.54 -0.59 11.67
CA HIS A 413 -13.32 -0.76 10.87
C HIS A 413 -13.02 -2.25 10.69
N LEU A 414 -13.15 -2.76 9.46
CA LEU A 414 -13.11 -4.18 9.14
C LEU A 414 -11.73 -4.60 8.62
N GLY A 415 -11.23 -5.74 9.10
CA GLY A 415 -10.11 -6.44 8.50
C GLY A 415 -10.51 -7.16 7.22
N VAL A 416 -9.65 -7.09 6.21
CA VAL A 416 -9.86 -7.75 4.92
C VAL A 416 -8.61 -8.50 4.49
N ASN A 417 -8.80 -9.72 3.95
CA ASN A 417 -7.74 -10.58 3.45
C ASN A 417 -7.81 -10.75 1.93
N LEU A 418 -6.69 -11.12 1.35
CA LEU A 418 -6.59 -11.54 -0.03
C LEU A 418 -6.82 -13.06 -0.09
N ASP A 419 -8.02 -13.49 -0.46
CA ASP A 419 -8.43 -14.90 -0.42
C ASP A 419 -7.66 -15.80 -1.43
N GLU A 420 -6.95 -15.23 -2.40
CA GLU A 420 -6.09 -15.98 -3.33
C GLU A 420 -4.87 -16.64 -2.67
N GLN A 421 -4.56 -16.24 -1.45
CA GLN A 421 -3.35 -16.62 -0.77
C GLN A 421 -3.78 -17.39 0.47
N ARG A 422 -4.20 -18.51 0.53
CA ARG A 422 -4.31 -19.40 1.71
C ARG A 422 -4.28 -18.73 3.12
N ILE A 423 -4.52 -17.43 3.19
CA ILE A 423 -4.38 -16.61 4.41
C ILE A 423 -5.53 -16.89 5.40
N ASP A 424 -6.66 -17.37 4.93
CA ASP A 424 -7.80 -17.69 5.80
C ASP A 424 -7.52 -18.77 6.85
N TRP A 425 -6.55 -19.66 6.64
CA TRP A 425 -6.22 -20.71 7.59
C TRP A 425 -5.36 -20.24 8.77
N ILE A 426 -4.61 -19.15 8.63
CA ILE A 426 -3.85 -18.55 9.74
C ILE A 426 -4.65 -17.46 10.46
N ARG A 427 -5.77 -17.07 9.90
CA ARG A 427 -6.60 -16.02 10.44
C ARG A 427 -7.20 -16.43 11.79
N CYS A 428 -7.09 -15.54 12.76
CA CYS A 428 -7.75 -15.66 14.06
C CYS A 428 -7.40 -16.95 14.84
N GLN A 429 -6.14 -17.37 14.78
CA GLN A 429 -5.65 -18.43 15.65
C GLN A 429 -5.45 -17.92 17.08
N PRO A 430 -5.72 -18.78 18.12
CA PRO A 430 -5.43 -18.42 19.50
C PRO A 430 -3.93 -18.47 19.77
N GLY A 431 -3.40 -17.46 20.44
CA GLY A 431 -2.11 -17.50 21.11
C GLY A 431 -2.20 -18.26 22.45
N ASP A 432 -1.06 -18.36 23.13
CA ASP A 432 -0.93 -19.18 24.37
C ASP A 432 -1.83 -18.73 25.52
N SER A 433 -2.24 -17.48 25.54
CA SER A 433 -3.07 -16.90 26.61
C SER A 433 -4.36 -16.28 26.06
N GLY A 434 -5.00 -16.90 25.09
CA GLY A 434 -6.29 -16.50 24.55
C GLY A 434 -6.30 -15.22 23.72
N GLN A 435 -5.18 -14.52 23.59
CA GLN A 435 -5.06 -13.43 22.64
C GLN A 435 -5.06 -13.98 21.21
N MET A 436 -5.55 -13.18 20.29
CA MET A 436 -5.42 -13.51 18.90
C MET A 436 -3.93 -13.56 18.50
N LEU A 437 -3.50 -14.67 17.90
CA LEU A 437 -2.15 -14.75 17.36
C LEU A 437 -2.03 -13.75 16.22
N GLY A 438 -1.21 -12.73 16.41
CA GLY A 438 -0.91 -11.78 15.35
C GLY A 438 -0.05 -12.42 14.27
N GLU A 439 -0.49 -12.34 13.04
CA GLU A 439 0.33 -12.73 11.89
C GLU A 439 0.99 -11.47 11.33
N PRO A 440 2.21 -11.15 11.76
CA PRO A 440 2.86 -9.88 11.39
C PRO A 440 3.25 -9.85 9.92
N HIS A 441 3.45 -11.02 9.34
CA HIS A 441 3.89 -11.19 7.97
C HIS A 441 3.03 -12.22 7.25
N GLN A 442 2.19 -11.76 6.34
CA GLN A 442 1.17 -12.57 5.69
C GLN A 442 1.67 -13.74 4.88
N LEU A 443 2.90 -13.71 4.46
CA LEU A 443 3.44 -14.74 3.59
C LEU A 443 4.37 -15.70 4.35
N GLY A 444 4.67 -15.44 5.63
CA GLY A 444 5.59 -16.27 6.42
C GLY A 444 6.98 -16.44 5.79
N MET A 445 7.37 -15.50 4.91
CA MET A 445 8.51 -15.66 4.02
C MET A 445 9.70 -14.76 4.37
N VAL A 446 9.71 -14.11 5.53
CA VAL A 446 10.91 -13.40 5.99
C VAL A 446 11.92 -14.43 6.46
N PRO A 447 13.07 -14.56 5.80
CA PRO A 447 14.10 -15.49 6.25
C PRO A 447 14.65 -15.04 7.61
N PRO A 448 15.16 -15.98 8.43
CA PRO A 448 15.86 -15.63 9.67
C PRO A 448 17.02 -14.65 9.40
N MET A 449 17.28 -13.75 10.35
CA MET A 449 18.38 -12.80 10.25
C MET A 449 19.72 -13.53 10.13
N SER A 450 20.45 -13.23 9.05
CA SER A 450 21.81 -13.69 8.78
C SER A 450 22.78 -12.52 8.81
N TYR A 451 24.04 -12.82 9.16
CA TYR A 451 25.15 -11.89 8.97
C TYR A 451 26.40 -12.70 8.57
N PRO A 452 27.04 -12.40 7.45
CA PRO A 452 26.69 -11.35 6.44
C PRO A 452 25.26 -11.45 5.91
N PRO A 453 24.66 -10.32 5.45
CA PRO A 453 23.30 -10.33 4.92
C PRO A 453 23.14 -11.18 3.66
N ASP A 454 22.05 -11.94 3.57
CA ASP A 454 21.70 -12.71 2.37
C ASP A 454 20.79 -11.93 1.41
N GLN A 455 20.24 -10.78 1.85
CA GLN A 455 19.41 -9.92 1.01
C GLN A 455 19.98 -8.51 0.94
N TYR A 456 20.02 -7.98 -0.28
CA TYR A 456 20.57 -6.66 -0.56
C TYR A 456 19.75 -5.52 0.06
N HIS A 457 18.44 -5.73 0.22
CA HIS A 457 17.51 -4.81 0.89
C HIS A 457 17.38 -5.06 2.41
N LEU A 458 18.18 -5.95 3.00
CA LEU A 458 18.21 -6.23 4.44
C LEU A 458 16.89 -6.74 5.06
N LEU A 459 16.00 -7.38 4.30
CA LEU A 459 14.66 -7.80 4.78
C LEU A 459 14.73 -8.65 6.06
N SER A 460 15.71 -9.54 6.19
CA SER A 460 15.84 -10.42 7.36
C SER A 460 16.10 -9.69 8.69
N TYR A 461 16.43 -8.40 8.64
CA TYR A 461 16.54 -7.54 9.82
C TYR A 461 15.22 -6.89 10.24
N PHE A 462 14.17 -7.03 9.44
CA PHE A 462 12.82 -6.50 9.71
C PHE A 462 11.85 -7.66 9.91
N PRO A 463 11.83 -8.31 11.09
CA PRO A 463 11.13 -9.59 11.31
C PRO A 463 9.63 -9.54 11.05
N VAL A 464 9.04 -8.35 11.08
CA VAL A 464 7.63 -8.15 10.73
C VAL A 464 7.47 -7.32 9.46
N GLY A 465 8.56 -7.07 8.74
CA GLY A 465 8.59 -6.25 7.54
C GLY A 465 8.07 -6.96 6.31
N VAL A 466 7.67 -6.18 5.32
CA VAL A 466 7.28 -6.69 4.01
C VAL A 466 8.45 -6.69 3.05
N ASN A 467 9.04 -5.53 2.77
CA ASN A 467 10.23 -5.40 1.91
C ASN A 467 10.71 -3.94 1.92
N PRO A 468 11.94 -3.61 2.35
CA PRO A 468 12.51 -2.26 2.35
C PRO A 468 13.41 -1.96 1.12
N PRO A 469 12.90 -1.89 -0.11
CA PRO A 469 13.73 -1.81 -1.32
C PRO A 469 14.52 -0.50 -1.45
N HIS A 470 14.14 0.57 -0.74
CA HIS A 470 14.91 1.81 -0.70
C HIS A 470 16.31 1.62 -0.08
N LEU A 471 16.46 0.61 0.80
CA LEU A 471 17.76 0.28 1.39
C LEU A 471 18.75 -0.34 0.39
N ASN A 472 18.28 -0.83 -0.77
CA ASN A 472 19.19 -1.26 -1.84
C ASN A 472 20.18 -0.15 -2.22
N LEU A 473 19.74 1.11 -2.26
CA LEU A 473 20.61 2.23 -2.58
C LEU A 473 21.61 2.51 -1.46
N ALA A 474 21.18 2.47 -0.20
CA ALA A 474 22.07 2.66 0.94
C ALA A 474 23.16 1.59 1.00
N VAL A 475 22.80 0.33 0.70
CA VAL A 475 23.74 -0.80 0.63
C VAL A 475 24.70 -0.66 -0.55
N PHE A 476 24.19 -0.27 -1.72
CA PHE A 476 25.00 -0.05 -2.91
C PHE A 476 26.08 1.01 -2.69
N GLU A 477 25.76 2.10 -2.00
CA GLU A 477 26.73 3.15 -1.71
C GLU A 477 27.77 2.75 -0.66
N ASN A 478 27.42 1.83 0.24
CA ASN A 478 28.28 1.47 1.38
C ASN A 478 28.25 -0.04 1.68
N PRO A 479 28.59 -0.92 0.72
CA PRO A 479 28.45 -2.37 0.90
C PRO A 479 29.30 -2.90 2.06
N GLU A 480 30.46 -2.33 2.31
CA GLU A 480 31.35 -2.70 3.43
C GLU A 480 30.69 -2.40 4.80
N LYS A 481 30.01 -1.26 4.94
CA LYS A 481 29.28 -0.88 6.15
C LYS A 481 28.24 -1.92 6.53
N PHE A 482 27.56 -2.47 5.53
CA PHE A 482 26.53 -3.49 5.71
C PHE A 482 27.09 -4.91 5.75
N GLY A 483 28.40 -5.10 5.51
CA GLY A 483 29.03 -6.41 5.45
C GLY A 483 28.57 -7.26 4.27
N MET A 484 28.24 -6.62 3.15
CA MET A 484 27.73 -7.30 1.97
C MET A 484 28.86 -8.08 1.29
N GLU A 485 28.65 -9.38 1.05
CA GLU A 485 29.63 -10.28 0.43
C GLU A 485 29.38 -10.55 -1.05
N PHE A 486 28.32 -10.01 -1.63
CA PHE A 486 27.98 -10.14 -3.03
C PHE A 486 27.53 -8.81 -3.61
N GLU A 487 27.72 -8.65 -4.91
CA GLU A 487 27.19 -7.51 -5.67
C GLU A 487 26.15 -8.03 -6.66
N PRO A 488 24.93 -7.44 -6.69
CA PRO A 488 23.95 -7.77 -7.71
C PRO A 488 24.50 -7.47 -9.11
N ASP A 489 24.19 -8.33 -10.08
CA ASP A 489 24.65 -8.15 -11.45
C ASP A 489 23.57 -8.36 -12.52
N VAL A 490 22.42 -8.93 -12.14
CA VAL A 490 21.28 -9.14 -13.03
C VAL A 490 19.99 -8.58 -12.42
N MET A 491 19.22 -7.81 -13.19
CA MET A 491 17.85 -7.43 -12.84
C MET A 491 16.84 -8.09 -13.77
N VAL A 492 15.81 -8.68 -13.16
CA VAL A 492 14.61 -9.22 -13.85
C VAL A 492 13.42 -8.37 -13.47
N ILE A 493 12.96 -7.56 -14.40
CA ILE A 493 11.91 -6.56 -14.14
C ILE A 493 10.66 -6.93 -14.92
N CYS A 494 9.52 -6.99 -14.24
CA CYS A 494 8.23 -7.26 -14.83
C CYS A 494 7.17 -6.32 -14.25
N HIS A 495 6.49 -5.55 -15.09
CA HIS A 495 5.45 -4.59 -14.69
C HIS A 495 5.89 -3.60 -13.60
N SER A 496 7.15 -3.23 -13.59
CA SER A 496 7.76 -2.38 -12.57
C SER A 496 8.61 -1.28 -13.21
N ASN A 497 8.59 -0.09 -12.60
CA ASN A 497 9.44 1.03 -12.99
C ASN A 497 10.22 1.54 -11.76
N PRO A 498 11.21 0.75 -11.27
CA PRO A 498 11.91 1.05 -10.03
C PRO A 498 12.62 2.40 -10.07
N LEU A 499 13.25 2.78 -11.18
CA LEU A 499 13.95 4.05 -11.29
C LEU A 499 13.04 5.27 -11.00
N TRP A 500 11.77 5.17 -11.37
CA TRP A 500 10.80 6.23 -11.08
C TRP A 500 10.16 6.09 -9.69
N ALA A 501 9.94 4.87 -9.22
CA ALA A 501 9.16 4.61 -8.01
C ALA A 501 9.99 4.74 -6.71
N MET A 502 11.31 4.55 -6.77
CA MET A 502 12.15 4.44 -5.58
C MET A 502 12.48 5.78 -4.94
N GLN A 503 12.72 5.76 -3.61
CA GLN A 503 13.19 6.90 -2.82
C GLN A 503 14.70 7.11 -2.96
N GLY A 504 15.13 8.36 -2.80
CA GLY A 504 16.52 8.76 -2.90
C GLY A 504 16.85 9.45 -4.22
N PRO A 505 18.04 10.09 -4.30
CA PRO A 505 18.47 10.84 -5.47
C PRO A 505 18.53 9.97 -6.72
N GLN A 506 17.94 10.46 -7.78
CA GLN A 506 17.81 9.65 -9.01
C GLN A 506 19.14 9.38 -9.72
N GLU A 507 20.09 10.30 -9.67
CA GLU A 507 21.44 10.07 -10.21
C GLU A 507 22.09 8.85 -9.58
N LYS A 508 21.88 8.60 -8.30
CA LYS A 508 22.39 7.41 -7.60
C LYS A 508 21.69 6.12 -8.04
N TRP A 509 20.38 6.19 -8.26
CA TRP A 509 19.65 5.07 -8.85
C TRP A 509 20.08 4.78 -10.29
N ILE A 510 20.44 5.81 -11.05
CA ILE A 510 21.01 5.67 -12.39
C ILE A 510 22.35 4.93 -12.32
N ASP A 511 23.21 5.31 -11.38
CA ASP A 511 24.50 4.64 -11.18
C ASP A 511 24.31 3.18 -10.74
N PHE A 512 23.33 2.93 -9.84
CA PHE A 512 22.94 1.57 -9.46
C PHE A 512 22.47 0.74 -10.66
N MET A 513 21.59 1.29 -11.51
CA MET A 513 21.11 0.59 -12.71
C MET A 513 22.24 0.35 -13.71
N LYS A 514 23.19 1.29 -13.86
CA LYS A 514 24.36 1.15 -14.75
C LYS A 514 25.36 0.10 -14.27
N SER A 515 25.41 -0.19 -12.97
CA SER A 515 26.29 -1.23 -12.42
C SER A 515 25.84 -2.65 -12.78
N MET A 516 24.58 -2.84 -13.18
CA MET A 516 24.05 -4.14 -13.58
C MET A 516 24.63 -4.60 -14.90
N ARG A 517 25.21 -5.80 -14.90
CA ARG A 517 25.73 -6.46 -16.09
C ARG A 517 24.64 -6.72 -17.11
N PHE A 518 23.46 -7.17 -16.64
CA PHE A 518 22.33 -7.51 -17.49
C PHE A 518 21.01 -7.10 -16.88
N ILE A 519 20.12 -6.48 -17.67
CA ILE A 519 18.79 -6.06 -17.28
C ILE A 519 17.80 -6.55 -18.31
N VAL A 520 16.86 -7.39 -17.91
CA VAL A 520 15.70 -7.78 -18.73
C VAL A 520 14.43 -7.13 -18.20
N VAL A 521 13.64 -6.57 -19.11
CA VAL A 521 12.39 -5.90 -18.76
C VAL A 521 11.23 -6.51 -19.56
N SER A 522 10.21 -7.00 -18.84
CA SER A 522 8.93 -7.36 -19.41
C SER A 522 7.93 -6.23 -19.13
N ASP A 523 7.51 -5.52 -20.16
CA ASP A 523 6.57 -4.39 -20.07
C ASP A 523 5.81 -4.19 -21.38
N LEU A 524 4.78 -3.34 -21.35
CA LEU A 524 3.92 -2.98 -22.48
C LEU A 524 4.50 -1.84 -23.31
N ILE A 525 5.08 -0.85 -22.64
CA ILE A 525 5.48 0.43 -23.22
C ILE A 525 6.85 0.86 -22.69
N PRO A 526 7.54 1.76 -23.39
CA PRO A 526 8.78 2.36 -22.89
C PRO A 526 8.58 3.12 -21.58
N THR A 527 9.46 2.85 -20.62
CA THR A 527 9.54 3.51 -19.30
C THR A 527 10.97 3.99 -19.04
N GLU A 528 11.19 4.74 -17.98
CA GLU A 528 12.52 5.16 -17.55
C GLU A 528 13.46 3.97 -17.31
N THR A 529 12.91 2.87 -16.80
CA THR A 529 13.64 1.62 -16.55
C THR A 529 14.05 0.93 -17.86
N THR A 530 13.23 0.99 -18.90
CA THR A 530 13.55 0.36 -20.19
C THR A 530 14.76 1.00 -20.89
N ASP A 531 15.14 2.23 -20.52
CA ASP A 531 16.36 2.88 -21.04
C ASP A 531 17.65 2.19 -20.57
N PHE A 532 17.54 1.28 -19.60
CA PHE A 532 18.67 0.47 -19.10
C PHE A 532 18.61 -1.00 -19.54
N ALA A 533 17.49 -1.44 -20.10
CA ALA A 533 17.30 -2.83 -20.48
C ALA A 533 18.25 -3.29 -21.59
N ASP A 534 18.75 -4.52 -21.49
CA ASP A 534 19.46 -5.23 -22.54
C ASP A 534 18.49 -5.98 -23.44
N ILE A 535 17.45 -6.56 -22.84
CA ILE A 535 16.35 -7.26 -23.54
C ILE A 535 15.01 -6.70 -23.08
N ILE A 536 14.12 -6.45 -24.04
CA ILE A 536 12.70 -6.20 -23.81
C ILE A 536 11.91 -7.44 -24.21
N LEU A 537 11.07 -7.93 -23.27
CA LEU A 537 10.12 -9.02 -23.48
C LEU A 537 8.70 -8.41 -23.44
N PRO A 538 8.08 -8.10 -24.58
CA PRO A 538 6.81 -7.39 -24.61
C PRO A 538 5.67 -8.24 -24.08
N SER A 539 4.96 -7.73 -23.05
CA SER A 539 3.83 -8.43 -22.44
C SER A 539 2.49 -8.13 -23.14
N HIS A 540 1.51 -9.00 -22.93
CA HIS A 540 0.13 -8.78 -23.35
C HIS A 540 -0.50 -7.59 -22.64
N ASP A 541 -1.36 -6.85 -23.32
CA ASP A 541 -2.27 -5.88 -22.67
C ASP A 541 -3.37 -6.60 -21.87
N VAL A 542 -3.96 -5.91 -20.92
CA VAL A 542 -5.07 -6.43 -20.10
C VAL A 542 -6.26 -6.94 -20.91
N LEU A 543 -6.45 -6.47 -22.12
CA LEU A 543 -7.51 -6.91 -23.01
C LEU A 543 -7.15 -8.18 -23.82
N GLU A 544 -5.92 -8.66 -23.71
CA GLU A 544 -5.33 -9.76 -24.47
C GLU A 544 -4.99 -11.00 -23.60
N THR A 545 -5.18 -10.96 -22.27
CA THR A 545 -4.66 -11.97 -21.32
C THR A 545 -5.76 -12.67 -20.53
N TRP A 546 -5.51 -13.93 -20.14
CA TRP A 546 -6.32 -14.67 -19.18
C TRP A 546 -5.79 -14.45 -17.76
N ASN A 547 -6.70 -14.36 -16.81
CA ASN A 547 -6.37 -14.49 -15.37
C ASN A 547 -7.64 -14.80 -14.57
N MET A 548 -7.44 -15.46 -13.44
CA MET A 548 -8.47 -15.65 -12.44
C MET A 548 -7.98 -14.97 -11.16
N THR A 549 -8.77 -14.05 -10.63
CA THR A 549 -8.43 -13.29 -9.42
C THR A 549 -9.63 -13.21 -8.50
N MET A 550 -9.37 -12.98 -7.21
CA MET A 550 -10.44 -12.81 -6.23
C MET A 550 -11.22 -11.52 -6.43
N ILE A 551 -12.45 -11.51 -5.96
CA ILE A 551 -13.23 -10.31 -5.76
C ILE A 551 -12.87 -9.74 -4.40
N GLU A 552 -12.41 -8.49 -4.39
CA GLU A 552 -11.95 -7.88 -3.16
C GLU A 552 -13.06 -7.69 -2.13
N PRO A 553 -12.85 -8.13 -0.87
CA PRO A 553 -13.73 -7.81 0.25
C PRO A 553 -13.70 -6.30 0.54
N PRO A 554 -14.56 -5.70 1.39
CA PRO A 554 -15.23 -6.38 2.50
C PRO A 554 -16.69 -6.78 2.22
N PHE A 555 -17.32 -6.26 1.17
CA PHE A 555 -18.76 -6.39 0.96
C PHE A 555 -19.16 -7.58 0.11
N SER A 556 -18.21 -8.14 -0.61
CA SER A 556 -18.41 -9.26 -1.55
C SER A 556 -17.34 -10.33 -1.37
N GLU A 557 -17.63 -11.53 -1.82
CA GLU A 557 -16.68 -12.64 -1.93
C GLU A 557 -16.88 -13.37 -3.26
N GLY A 558 -15.87 -14.11 -3.71
CA GLY A 558 -15.90 -14.89 -4.94
C GLY A 558 -14.70 -14.60 -5.84
N MET A 559 -14.76 -15.15 -7.04
CA MET A 559 -13.71 -15.01 -8.05
C MET A 559 -14.22 -14.22 -9.25
N CYS A 560 -13.33 -13.52 -9.92
CA CYS A 560 -13.59 -12.87 -11.19
C CYS A 560 -12.55 -13.26 -12.23
N MET A 561 -13.00 -13.44 -13.44
CA MET A 561 -12.16 -13.86 -14.55
C MET A 561 -11.86 -12.68 -15.47
N ARG A 562 -10.60 -12.55 -15.80
CA ARG A 562 -10.16 -11.80 -16.97
C ARG A 562 -10.09 -12.79 -18.13
N GLN A 563 -10.81 -12.52 -19.20
CA GLN A 563 -10.65 -13.20 -20.49
C GLN A 563 -10.27 -12.20 -21.57
N PRO A 564 -9.49 -12.61 -22.58
CA PRO A 564 -9.20 -11.79 -23.71
C PRO A 564 -10.49 -11.28 -24.39
N ALA A 565 -10.57 -9.99 -24.63
CA ALA A 565 -11.63 -9.40 -25.44
C ALA A 565 -11.30 -9.46 -26.93
N VAL A 566 -10.01 -9.39 -27.22
CA VAL A 566 -9.41 -9.39 -28.57
C VAL A 566 -8.14 -10.24 -28.58
N GLU A 567 -7.74 -10.68 -29.77
CA GLU A 567 -6.43 -11.30 -30.00
C GLU A 567 -5.31 -10.26 -29.79
N PRO A 568 -4.09 -10.70 -29.43
CA PRO A 568 -2.95 -9.81 -29.29
C PRO A 568 -2.70 -9.01 -30.58
N LEU A 569 -2.53 -7.68 -30.43
CA LEU A 569 -2.27 -6.80 -31.57
C LEU A 569 -0.87 -7.02 -32.18
N TYR A 570 0.09 -7.53 -31.38
CA TYR A 570 1.47 -7.62 -31.76
C TYR A 570 2.05 -8.98 -31.36
N ASP A 571 3.29 -9.27 -31.73
CA ASP A 571 4.02 -10.46 -31.30
C ASP A 571 4.48 -10.34 -29.83
N THR A 572 3.51 -10.42 -28.92
CA THR A 572 3.67 -10.35 -27.47
C THR A 572 3.32 -11.68 -26.80
N LYS A 573 3.64 -11.86 -25.53
CA LYS A 573 3.29 -13.07 -24.73
C LYS A 573 2.69 -12.66 -23.38
N SER A 574 1.90 -13.58 -22.79
CA SER A 574 1.52 -13.43 -21.39
C SER A 574 2.73 -13.55 -20.47
N GLU A 575 2.68 -13.00 -19.28
CA GLU A 575 3.76 -13.13 -18.31
C GLU A 575 3.94 -14.60 -17.92
N GLU A 576 2.86 -15.38 -17.82
CA GLU A 576 2.91 -16.82 -17.61
C GLU A 576 3.76 -17.52 -18.67
N ASP A 577 3.53 -17.25 -19.94
CA ASP A 577 4.28 -17.85 -21.04
C ASP A 577 5.75 -17.41 -21.05
N ILE A 578 6.03 -16.14 -20.69
CA ILE A 578 7.40 -15.62 -20.56
C ILE A 578 8.15 -16.37 -19.45
N PHE A 579 7.60 -16.40 -18.23
CA PHE A 579 8.26 -17.04 -17.09
C PHE A 579 8.27 -18.58 -17.21
N ALA A 580 7.28 -19.19 -17.87
CA ALA A 580 7.30 -20.59 -18.23
C ALA A 580 8.48 -20.91 -19.17
N GLY A 581 8.63 -20.14 -20.24
CA GLY A 581 9.74 -20.31 -21.19
C GLY A 581 11.13 -20.09 -20.57
N LEU A 582 11.26 -19.15 -19.60
CA LEU A 582 12.49 -18.98 -18.83
C LEU A 582 12.73 -20.17 -17.88
N SER A 583 11.67 -20.64 -17.20
CA SER A 583 11.76 -21.76 -16.24
C SER A 583 12.15 -23.07 -16.92
N GLU A 584 11.67 -23.32 -18.14
CA GLU A 584 12.08 -24.49 -18.95
C GLU A 584 13.58 -24.46 -19.26
N ARG A 585 14.09 -23.31 -19.71
CA ARG A 585 15.51 -23.14 -20.06
C ARG A 585 16.45 -23.21 -18.86
N LEU A 586 15.98 -22.74 -17.72
CA LEU A 586 16.73 -22.72 -16.46
C LEU A 586 16.57 -24.01 -15.64
N GLY A 587 15.66 -24.93 -16.02
CA GLY A 587 15.37 -26.13 -15.25
C GLY A 587 14.63 -25.87 -13.94
N LEU A 588 13.81 -24.82 -13.87
CA LEU A 588 13.13 -24.36 -12.66
C LEU A 588 11.65 -24.77 -12.57
N VAL A 589 11.09 -25.45 -13.59
CA VAL A 589 9.65 -25.75 -13.68
C VAL A 589 9.15 -26.51 -12.45
N GLU A 590 9.84 -27.59 -12.05
CA GLU A 590 9.44 -28.40 -10.90
C GLU A 590 9.46 -27.59 -9.59
N ALA A 591 10.50 -26.81 -9.35
CA ALA A 591 10.66 -26.01 -8.15
C ALA A 591 9.60 -24.89 -8.10
N TRP A 592 9.36 -24.20 -9.22
CA TRP A 592 8.35 -23.16 -9.32
C TRP A 592 6.94 -23.69 -9.08
N HIS A 593 6.56 -24.79 -9.74
CA HIS A 593 5.24 -25.42 -9.55
C HIS A 593 5.08 -26.00 -8.14
N GLY A 594 6.13 -26.57 -7.55
CA GLY A 594 6.12 -27.04 -6.17
C GLY A 594 5.81 -25.89 -5.20
N MET A 595 6.45 -24.75 -5.39
CA MET A 595 6.20 -23.51 -4.60
C MET A 595 4.75 -23.02 -4.79
N LEU A 596 4.26 -22.97 -6.02
CA LEU A 596 2.89 -22.52 -6.31
C LEU A 596 1.84 -23.48 -5.74
N ASN A 597 2.06 -24.79 -5.80
CA ASN A 597 1.15 -25.78 -5.21
C ASN A 597 0.95 -25.52 -3.72
N MET A 598 2.03 -25.22 -2.99
CA MET A 598 1.97 -24.90 -1.57
C MET A 598 1.36 -23.52 -1.31
N ALA A 599 1.88 -22.49 -1.97
CA ALA A 599 1.50 -21.10 -1.67
C ALA A 599 0.07 -20.74 -2.08
N MET A 600 -0.43 -21.33 -3.16
CA MET A 600 -1.78 -21.08 -3.67
C MET A 600 -2.80 -22.13 -3.22
N GLY A 601 -2.39 -23.18 -2.52
CA GLY A 601 -3.28 -24.20 -1.96
C GLY A 601 -3.72 -25.30 -2.95
N PHE A 602 -3.05 -25.45 -4.10
CA PHE A 602 -3.33 -26.56 -5.03
C PHE A 602 -3.08 -27.94 -4.40
N ASP A 603 -2.18 -28.00 -3.40
CA ASP A 603 -1.90 -29.22 -2.62
C ASP A 603 -3.12 -29.72 -1.81
N GLN A 604 -4.14 -28.89 -1.60
CA GLN A 604 -5.40 -29.27 -0.96
C GLN A 604 -6.33 -30.05 -1.90
N LYS A 605 -6.15 -29.92 -3.22
CA LYS A 605 -6.87 -30.65 -4.26
C LYS A 605 -5.86 -31.35 -5.19
N PRO A 606 -5.39 -32.55 -4.84
CA PRO A 606 -4.32 -33.24 -5.57
C PRO A 606 -4.52 -33.38 -7.08
N GLU A 607 -5.77 -33.45 -7.53
CA GLU A 607 -6.14 -33.53 -8.95
C GLU A 607 -5.88 -32.20 -9.71
N LEU A 608 -5.74 -31.06 -8.99
CA LEU A 608 -5.47 -29.76 -9.56
C LEU A 608 -4.00 -29.34 -9.43
N MET A 609 -3.17 -30.14 -8.75
CA MET A 609 -1.75 -29.81 -8.56
C MET A 609 -1.03 -29.59 -9.89
N LEU A 610 -0.25 -28.53 -9.95
CA LEU A 610 0.66 -28.25 -11.05
C LEU A 610 1.74 -29.34 -11.09
N LYS A 611 1.99 -29.90 -12.29
CA LYS A 611 3.01 -30.93 -12.51
C LYS A 611 4.37 -30.29 -12.78
N GLY A 612 5.43 -30.91 -12.30
CA GLY A 612 6.80 -30.43 -12.48
C GLY A 612 7.42 -30.73 -13.86
N ASP A 613 6.76 -31.51 -14.69
CA ASP A 613 7.24 -32.01 -15.98
C ASP A 613 6.66 -31.25 -17.20
N ARG A 614 5.84 -30.26 -16.98
CA ARG A 614 5.29 -29.40 -18.03
C ARG A 614 5.01 -27.99 -17.52
N THR A 615 4.89 -27.02 -18.42
CA THR A 615 4.41 -25.66 -18.17
C THR A 615 2.91 -25.52 -18.41
N TYR A 616 2.35 -24.40 -18.01
CA TYR A 616 0.94 -24.06 -18.15
C TYR A 616 0.81 -22.67 -18.76
N THR A 617 -0.11 -22.53 -19.72
CA THR A 617 -0.49 -21.22 -20.28
C THR A 617 -1.29 -20.42 -19.25
N ASP A 618 -1.40 -19.10 -19.46
CA ASP A 618 -2.25 -18.22 -18.63
C ASP A 618 -3.70 -18.73 -18.59
N LYS A 619 -4.23 -19.25 -19.70
CA LYS A 619 -5.57 -19.83 -19.80
C LYS A 619 -5.72 -21.08 -18.92
N GLU A 620 -4.80 -22.04 -19.04
CA GLU A 620 -4.81 -23.28 -18.22
C GLU A 620 -4.70 -22.93 -16.73
N PHE A 621 -3.85 -21.96 -16.40
CA PHE A 621 -3.68 -21.52 -15.02
C PHE A 621 -4.95 -20.87 -14.46
N ALA A 622 -5.62 -20.01 -15.25
CA ALA A 622 -6.91 -19.41 -14.88
C ALA A 622 -8.00 -20.47 -14.67
N GLU A 623 -8.04 -21.51 -15.51
CA GLU A 623 -8.98 -22.63 -15.34
C GLU A 623 -8.75 -23.41 -14.04
N LEU A 624 -7.49 -23.74 -13.72
CA LEU A 624 -7.14 -24.44 -12.49
C LEU A 624 -7.49 -23.62 -11.26
N LYS A 625 -7.22 -22.32 -11.26
CA LYS A 625 -7.62 -21.40 -10.18
C LYS A 625 -9.14 -21.35 -10.00
N GLY A 626 -9.90 -21.28 -11.09
CA GLY A 626 -11.37 -21.30 -11.02
C GLY A 626 -11.91 -22.54 -10.33
N LYS A 627 -11.37 -23.73 -10.67
CA LYS A 627 -11.74 -25.02 -10.06
C LYS A 627 -11.26 -25.15 -8.61
N LEU A 628 -10.12 -24.55 -8.28
CA LEU A 628 -9.58 -24.56 -6.93
C LEU A 628 -10.52 -23.87 -5.94
N TRP A 629 -11.00 -22.68 -6.31
CA TRP A 629 -11.66 -21.77 -5.38
C TRP A 629 -13.17 -22.00 -5.24
N ASN A 630 -13.90 -22.40 -6.29
CA ASN A 630 -15.34 -22.61 -6.16
C ASN A 630 -15.95 -23.61 -7.12
N ASP A 631 -15.18 -24.59 -7.60
CA ASP A 631 -15.60 -25.72 -8.43
C ASP A 631 -16.31 -25.32 -9.75
N LYS A 632 -16.10 -24.07 -10.22
CA LYS A 632 -16.63 -23.63 -11.51
C LYS A 632 -15.59 -23.85 -12.59
N ASP A 633 -16.04 -24.31 -13.74
CA ASP A 633 -15.17 -24.46 -14.91
C ASP A 633 -14.99 -23.15 -15.67
N LEU A 634 -14.06 -23.17 -16.62
CA LEU A 634 -13.73 -22.00 -17.41
C LEU A 634 -14.91 -21.54 -18.27
N ASP A 635 -15.68 -22.49 -18.85
CA ASP A 635 -16.84 -22.14 -19.70
C ASP A 635 -17.92 -21.40 -18.93
N TRP A 636 -18.15 -21.81 -17.70
CA TRP A 636 -19.04 -21.06 -16.80
C TRP A 636 -18.55 -19.63 -16.57
N TYR A 637 -17.25 -19.41 -16.32
CA TYR A 637 -16.69 -18.07 -16.14
C TYR A 637 -16.69 -17.23 -17.42
N ILE A 638 -16.48 -17.86 -18.60
CA ILE A 638 -16.58 -17.18 -19.89
C ILE A 638 -17.98 -16.55 -20.07
N GLU A 639 -19.02 -17.27 -19.66
CA GLU A 639 -20.42 -16.80 -19.75
C GLU A 639 -20.75 -15.77 -18.67
N HIS A 640 -20.32 -16.00 -17.41
CA HIS A 640 -20.78 -15.22 -16.26
C HIS A 640 -19.79 -14.12 -15.82
N GLY A 641 -18.49 -14.25 -16.11
CA GLY A 641 -17.42 -13.31 -15.77
C GLY A 641 -16.95 -13.40 -14.31
N HIS A 642 -17.84 -13.69 -13.37
CA HIS A 642 -17.54 -13.73 -11.94
C HIS A 642 -18.53 -14.58 -11.16
N SER A 643 -18.10 -15.06 -9.98
CA SER A 643 -18.93 -15.77 -9.01
C SER A 643 -19.26 -14.92 -7.78
N SER A 644 -19.34 -13.58 -7.94
CA SER A 644 -19.52 -12.69 -6.79
C SER A 644 -20.82 -12.92 -6.05
N THR A 645 -20.73 -12.97 -4.73
CA THR A 645 -21.86 -13.00 -3.81
C THR A 645 -21.65 -11.96 -2.70
N GLU A 646 -22.71 -11.64 -1.96
CA GLU A 646 -22.56 -10.85 -0.76
C GLU A 646 -21.74 -11.63 0.28
N ARG A 647 -20.78 -10.96 0.94
CA ARG A 647 -19.91 -11.60 1.93
C ARG A 647 -20.70 -12.02 3.17
N GLN A 648 -20.46 -13.24 3.63
CA GLN A 648 -21.11 -13.78 4.82
C GLN A 648 -20.73 -13.01 6.08
N SER A 649 -21.67 -12.75 6.96
CA SER A 649 -21.45 -11.98 8.20
C SER A 649 -20.38 -12.60 9.11
N LYS A 650 -20.28 -13.92 9.16
CA LYS A 650 -19.26 -14.63 9.97
C LYS A 650 -17.83 -14.38 9.51
N LYS A 651 -17.64 -14.06 8.23
CA LYS A 651 -16.33 -13.73 7.66
C LYS A 651 -16.02 -12.24 7.77
N ALA A 652 -17.04 -11.39 7.75
CA ALA A 652 -16.91 -9.95 7.79
C ALA A 652 -16.84 -9.39 9.22
N TYR A 653 -17.66 -9.93 10.13
CA TYR A 653 -17.86 -9.36 11.47
C TYR A 653 -17.41 -10.31 12.57
N ARG A 654 -16.48 -9.83 13.42
CA ARG A 654 -15.91 -10.55 14.55
C ARG A 654 -15.43 -11.97 14.20
N PRO A 655 -14.60 -12.15 13.17
CA PRO A 655 -14.10 -13.47 12.82
C PRO A 655 -13.23 -14.08 13.94
N TRP A 656 -12.77 -13.26 14.86
CA TRP A 656 -11.98 -13.57 16.06
C TRP A 656 -12.85 -13.85 17.31
N GLU A 657 -14.15 -13.98 17.18
CA GLU A 657 -15.04 -14.22 18.32
C GLU A 657 -14.54 -15.34 19.23
N GLY A 658 -14.46 -15.07 20.56
CA GLY A 658 -13.86 -15.99 21.54
C GLY A 658 -12.35 -15.80 21.77
N LEU A 659 -11.69 -14.94 21.00
CA LEU A 659 -10.29 -14.53 21.21
C LEU A 659 -10.22 -13.10 21.75
N ARG A 660 -9.07 -12.72 22.29
CA ARG A 660 -8.77 -11.35 22.74
C ARG A 660 -7.90 -10.62 21.71
N LEU A 661 -8.35 -9.48 21.27
CA LEU A 661 -7.60 -8.62 20.35
C LEU A 661 -6.36 -8.02 21.02
N ASN A 662 -5.32 -7.81 20.23
CA ASN A 662 -4.04 -7.25 20.69
C ASN A 662 -4.11 -5.73 20.86
N PHE A 663 -4.67 -5.27 22.01
CA PHE A 663 -4.59 -3.89 22.46
C PHE A 663 -3.14 -3.52 22.83
N TYR A 664 -2.42 -4.43 23.46
CA TYR A 664 -1.01 -4.36 23.79
C TYR A 664 -0.26 -5.42 23.00
N ILE A 665 0.72 -5.03 22.18
CA ILE A 665 1.45 -5.93 21.29
C ILE A 665 2.80 -6.28 21.93
N GLU A 666 2.78 -7.19 22.91
CA GLU A 666 4.00 -7.66 23.59
C GLU A 666 5.02 -8.27 22.63
N ASP A 667 4.55 -8.87 21.55
CA ASP A 667 5.41 -9.54 20.57
C ASP A 667 6.46 -8.61 19.95
N LEU A 668 6.17 -7.31 19.84
CA LEU A 668 7.16 -6.33 19.38
C LEU A 668 8.38 -6.26 20.29
N LEU A 669 8.21 -6.41 21.59
CA LEU A 669 9.34 -6.45 22.54
C LEU A 669 10.15 -7.74 22.38
N LYS A 670 9.48 -8.88 22.16
CA LYS A 670 10.15 -10.16 21.89
C LYS A 670 10.97 -10.10 20.60
N GLN A 671 10.38 -9.54 19.53
CA GLN A 671 11.08 -9.35 18.26
C GLN A 671 12.31 -8.44 18.43
N ARG A 672 12.15 -7.32 19.16
CA ARG A 672 13.27 -6.42 19.49
C ARG A 672 14.41 -7.15 20.19
N ASP A 673 14.09 -7.86 21.28
CA ASP A 673 15.12 -8.47 22.13
C ASP A 673 15.82 -9.64 21.41
N ASN A 674 15.07 -10.43 20.62
CA ASN A 674 15.64 -11.49 19.80
C ASN A 674 16.56 -10.93 18.70
N LEU A 675 16.11 -9.90 17.98
CA LEU A 675 16.93 -9.29 16.93
C LEU A 675 18.17 -8.63 17.52
N LYS A 676 18.02 -7.90 18.62
CA LYS A 676 19.14 -7.24 19.30
C LYS A 676 20.19 -8.24 19.75
N ALA A 677 19.78 -9.33 20.38
CA ALA A 677 20.68 -10.40 20.82
C ALA A 677 21.40 -11.03 19.62
N ALA A 678 20.68 -11.33 18.53
CA ALA A 678 21.28 -11.89 17.32
C ALA A 678 22.28 -10.93 16.66
N MET A 679 21.96 -9.62 16.57
CA MET A 679 22.88 -8.63 15.99
C MET A 679 24.12 -8.41 16.88
N GLU A 680 24.00 -8.52 18.19
CA GLU A 680 25.13 -8.44 19.12
C GLU A 680 26.00 -9.69 19.03
N GLU A 681 25.42 -10.89 19.04
CA GLU A 681 26.13 -12.16 18.90
C GLU A 681 26.95 -12.20 17.61
N LYS A 682 26.34 -11.82 16.48
CA LYS A 682 26.98 -11.79 15.17
C LYS A 682 27.86 -10.55 14.92
N LYS A 683 27.91 -9.61 15.88
CA LYS A 683 28.68 -8.35 15.81
C LYS A 683 28.36 -7.52 14.58
N VAL A 684 27.06 -7.44 14.23
CA VAL A 684 26.58 -6.67 13.07
C VAL A 684 27.05 -5.21 13.19
N PRO A 685 27.80 -4.64 12.23
CA PRO A 685 28.40 -3.31 12.35
C PRO A 685 27.36 -2.18 12.49
N PHE A 686 26.29 -2.21 11.69
CA PHE A 686 25.26 -1.17 11.65
C PHE A 686 24.21 -1.28 12.78
N ARG A 687 24.36 -2.22 13.74
CA ARG A 687 23.44 -2.35 14.89
C ARG A 687 23.38 -1.08 15.75
N HIS A 688 24.39 -0.22 15.68
CA HIS A 688 24.44 1.04 16.43
C HIS A 688 23.58 2.15 15.83
N GLU A 689 23.14 1.97 14.58
CA GLU A 689 22.20 2.86 13.89
C GLU A 689 20.76 2.35 13.93
N TRP A 690 20.54 1.19 14.57
CA TRP A 690 19.22 0.58 14.64
C TRP A 690 18.37 1.27 15.71
N CYS A 691 17.17 1.70 15.31
CA CYS A 691 16.27 2.45 16.20
C CYS A 691 15.43 1.50 17.09
N TRP A 692 15.99 1.04 18.18
CA TRP A 692 15.33 0.11 19.12
C TRP A 692 14.08 0.69 19.78
N GLU A 693 13.97 1.99 19.87
CA GLU A 693 12.81 2.73 20.39
C GLU A 693 11.57 2.66 19.50
N ASP A 694 11.68 2.19 18.26
CA ASP A 694 10.52 1.99 17.40
C ASP A 694 9.65 0.80 17.88
N TYR A 695 10.25 -0.16 18.57
CA TYR A 695 9.58 -1.37 19.06
C TYR A 695 8.77 -1.09 20.34
N GLN A 696 7.66 -0.38 20.19
CA GLN A 696 6.78 -0.06 21.33
C GLN A 696 5.51 -0.92 21.26
N PRO A 697 5.12 -1.57 22.38
CA PRO A 697 3.88 -2.36 22.45
C PRO A 697 2.61 -1.51 22.46
N LEU A 698 2.74 -0.21 22.71
CA LEU A 698 1.70 0.83 22.67
C LEU A 698 2.25 2.05 21.92
N PRO A 699 1.40 2.80 21.19
CA PRO A 699 1.84 3.99 20.48
C PRO A 699 2.17 5.14 21.44
N THR A 700 3.22 5.92 21.13
CA THR A 700 3.67 7.08 21.90
C THR A 700 3.52 8.39 21.11
N PRO A 701 3.42 9.57 21.77
CA PRO A 701 3.34 10.86 21.10
C PRO A 701 4.70 11.41 20.65
N ASP A 702 5.80 10.67 20.85
CA ASP A 702 7.16 11.16 20.57
C ASP A 702 7.34 11.45 19.06
N LEU A 703 7.97 12.61 18.77
CA LEU A 703 8.10 13.11 17.40
C LEU A 703 9.00 12.18 16.55
N ASP A 704 8.79 12.24 15.25
CA ASP A 704 9.61 11.57 14.26
C ASP A 704 10.81 12.45 13.88
N PRO A 705 11.96 11.91 13.42
CA PRO A 705 13.17 12.66 13.10
C PRO A 705 12.95 13.85 12.15
N ILE A 706 11.98 13.78 11.26
CA ILE A 706 11.62 14.88 10.33
C ILE A 706 11.33 16.20 11.05
N HIS A 707 10.88 16.17 12.31
CA HIS A 707 10.58 17.39 13.07
C HIS A 707 11.84 18.05 13.65
N GLU A 708 12.96 17.34 13.67
CA GLU A 708 14.27 17.76 14.18
C GLU A 708 15.24 18.17 13.08
N GLU A 709 14.82 18.12 11.80
CA GLU A 709 15.64 18.53 10.66
C GLU A 709 15.99 20.03 10.70
N PRO A 710 17.12 20.46 10.06
CA PRO A 710 17.61 21.83 10.15
C PRO A 710 16.57 22.90 9.78
N PRO A 711 16.53 24.03 10.51
CA PRO A 711 15.46 25.04 10.38
C PRO A 711 15.42 25.78 9.04
N GLU A 712 16.47 25.73 8.24
CA GLU A 712 16.48 26.28 6.88
C GLU A 712 15.59 25.46 5.90
N TYR A 713 15.24 24.23 6.27
CA TYR A 713 14.24 23.41 5.58
C TYR A 713 12.88 23.64 6.28
N ASP A 714 12.26 24.77 6.03
CA ASP A 714 11.18 25.31 6.84
C ASP A 714 9.76 24.82 6.44
N LEU A 715 9.63 24.04 5.35
CA LEU A 715 8.37 23.50 4.87
C LEU A 715 8.34 21.97 4.99
N TYR A 716 7.17 21.41 5.27
CA TYR A 716 6.93 19.96 5.27
C TYR A 716 6.49 19.52 3.88
N GLY A 717 7.33 18.80 3.18
CA GLY A 717 7.05 18.20 1.88
C GLY A 717 6.22 16.92 2.01
N PHE A 718 5.19 16.81 1.19
CA PHE A 718 4.41 15.59 1.04
C PHE A 718 3.93 15.42 -0.40
N PHE A 719 3.71 14.20 -0.81
CA PHE A 719 3.12 13.93 -2.12
C PHE A 719 1.62 13.62 -2.01
N PHE A 720 0.93 13.83 -3.10
CA PHE A 720 -0.47 13.42 -3.25
C PHE A 720 -0.71 12.75 -4.59
N LYS A 721 -1.76 11.94 -4.67
CA LYS A 721 -2.27 11.34 -5.91
C LYS A 721 -3.66 11.86 -6.22
N ASP A 722 -3.96 11.98 -7.48
CA ASP A 722 -5.32 12.20 -7.94
C ASP A 722 -6.05 10.87 -8.15
N ILE A 723 -7.38 10.89 -8.07
CA ILE A 723 -8.22 9.70 -8.28
C ILE A 723 -8.09 9.12 -9.71
N ALA A 724 -7.76 9.97 -10.69
CA ALA A 724 -7.51 9.55 -12.07
C ALA A 724 -6.15 8.88 -12.25
N LEU A 725 -5.20 9.08 -11.32
CA LEU A 725 -3.85 8.55 -11.37
C LEU A 725 -3.70 7.35 -10.45
N ASN A 726 -2.97 6.34 -10.92
CA ASN A 726 -2.68 5.15 -10.14
C ASN A 726 -1.29 4.64 -10.50
N PHE A 727 -0.46 4.40 -9.49
CA PHE A 727 0.94 3.99 -9.67
C PHE A 727 1.65 4.86 -10.74
N GLY A 728 2.47 4.28 -11.60
CA GLY A 728 3.08 4.94 -12.74
C GLY A 728 2.28 4.83 -14.05
N GLU A 729 1.24 4.01 -14.10
CA GLU A 729 0.55 3.64 -15.34
C GLU A 729 -0.34 4.75 -15.93
N GLY A 730 -0.97 5.56 -15.10
CA GLY A 730 -1.98 6.53 -15.54
C GLY A 730 -1.45 7.57 -16.53
N LEU A 731 -0.20 7.96 -16.38
CA LEU A 731 0.37 9.07 -17.17
C LEU A 731 0.75 8.71 -18.60
N SER A 732 0.85 7.46 -18.94
CA SER A 732 1.02 7.05 -20.35
C SER A 732 -0.30 7.04 -21.12
N ASN A 733 -1.44 7.13 -20.43
CA ASN A 733 -2.76 7.07 -21.04
C ASN A 733 -3.23 8.45 -21.48
N PRO A 734 -3.46 8.70 -22.80
CA PRO A 734 -3.82 10.02 -23.31
C PRO A 734 -5.12 10.60 -22.75
N TRP A 735 -6.11 9.79 -22.44
CA TRP A 735 -7.36 10.28 -21.81
C TRP A 735 -7.14 10.73 -20.38
N ILE A 736 -6.32 9.99 -19.63
CA ILE A 736 -5.97 10.38 -18.27
C ILE A 736 -5.13 11.65 -18.28
N GLN A 737 -4.18 11.75 -19.20
CA GLN A 737 -3.38 12.96 -19.40
C GLN A 737 -4.27 14.18 -19.66
N ASP A 738 -5.25 14.09 -20.57
CA ASP A 738 -6.15 15.20 -20.89
C ASP A 738 -6.96 15.65 -19.66
N ILE A 739 -7.39 14.72 -18.81
CA ILE A 739 -8.07 15.04 -17.55
C ILE A 739 -7.14 15.77 -16.57
N VAL A 740 -5.95 15.22 -16.34
CA VAL A 740 -5.02 15.72 -15.34
C VAL A 740 -4.42 17.08 -15.74
N PHE A 741 -4.08 17.26 -17.00
CA PHE A 741 -3.47 18.52 -17.48
C PHE A 741 -4.44 19.69 -17.60
N ARG A 742 -5.74 19.43 -17.57
CA ARG A 742 -6.74 20.52 -17.47
C ARG A 742 -6.85 21.11 -16.08
N ASP A 743 -6.32 20.43 -15.06
CA ASP A 743 -6.26 20.93 -13.70
C ASP A 743 -4.82 21.37 -13.35
N PRO A 744 -4.54 22.68 -13.32
CA PRO A 744 -3.20 23.21 -13.06
C PRO A 744 -2.69 22.86 -11.65
N VAL A 745 -3.59 22.52 -10.70
CA VAL A 745 -3.23 22.07 -9.36
C VAL A 745 -2.41 20.77 -9.42
N HIS A 746 -2.66 19.91 -10.41
CA HIS A 746 -1.90 18.67 -10.55
C HIS A 746 -0.49 18.86 -11.08
N THR A 747 -0.25 19.92 -11.83
CA THR A 747 1.03 20.12 -12.52
C THR A 747 1.97 21.06 -11.79
N ALA A 748 1.51 21.74 -10.73
CA ALA A 748 2.26 22.69 -9.95
C ALA A 748 2.72 22.11 -8.60
N ILE A 749 3.73 22.76 -8.04
CA ILE A 749 4.11 22.64 -6.64
C ILE A 749 3.15 23.52 -5.82
N LEU A 750 2.35 22.89 -4.96
CA LEU A 750 1.32 23.60 -4.20
C LEU A 750 1.87 24.16 -2.91
N LEU A 751 1.58 25.42 -2.65
CA LEU A 751 1.94 26.12 -1.44
C LEU A 751 0.73 26.90 -0.93
N ASN A 752 0.60 27.05 0.39
CA ASN A 752 -0.41 27.95 0.94
C ASN A 752 -0.18 29.36 0.42
N ALA A 753 -1.24 30.04 -0.02
CA ALA A 753 -1.13 31.35 -0.66
C ALA A 753 -0.48 32.41 0.24
N GLN A 754 -0.77 32.40 1.55
CA GLN A 754 -0.15 33.34 2.52
C GLN A 754 1.33 33.01 2.74
N THR A 755 1.67 31.71 2.84
CA THR A 755 3.07 31.27 2.94
C THR A 755 3.85 31.63 1.69
N MET A 756 3.25 31.47 0.52
CA MET A 756 3.83 31.84 -0.76
C MET A 756 4.14 33.36 -0.79
N GLU A 757 3.17 34.19 -0.41
CA GLU A 757 3.34 35.63 -0.33
C GLU A 757 4.44 36.04 0.66
N SER A 758 4.48 35.42 1.86
CA SER A 758 5.50 35.71 2.88
C SER A 758 6.92 35.38 2.42
N LYS A 759 7.07 34.45 1.48
CA LYS A 759 8.34 34.08 0.83
C LYS A 759 8.67 34.92 -0.40
N GLY A 760 7.87 35.95 -0.72
CA GLY A 760 8.06 36.83 -1.88
C GLY A 760 7.87 36.11 -3.22
N LEU A 761 7.04 35.09 -3.26
CA LEU A 761 6.72 34.27 -4.44
C LEU A 761 5.35 34.66 -5.01
N VAL A 762 5.18 34.47 -6.29
CA VAL A 762 3.89 34.53 -6.98
C VAL A 762 3.65 33.21 -7.74
N SER A 763 2.39 32.87 -7.97
CA SER A 763 2.07 31.68 -8.77
C SER A 763 2.69 31.77 -10.17
N GLY A 764 3.32 30.66 -10.60
CA GLY A 764 4.09 30.61 -11.84
C GLY A 764 5.61 30.79 -11.67
N ASP A 765 6.08 31.27 -10.50
CA ASP A 765 7.51 31.35 -10.23
C ASP A 765 8.17 29.98 -10.30
N ILE A 766 9.36 29.92 -10.89
CA ILE A 766 10.18 28.73 -10.93
C ILE A 766 10.92 28.61 -9.60
N VAL A 767 10.88 27.43 -9.00
CA VAL A 767 11.56 27.15 -7.74
C VAL A 767 12.42 25.92 -7.81
N ARG A 768 13.48 25.95 -7.02
CA ARG A 768 14.35 24.82 -6.69
C ARG A 768 13.97 24.34 -5.29
N LEU A 769 13.76 23.04 -5.13
CA LEU A 769 13.45 22.39 -3.87
C LEU A 769 14.56 21.41 -3.51
N GLU A 770 14.95 21.41 -2.26
CA GLU A 770 15.98 20.54 -1.68
C GLU A 770 15.50 20.03 -0.32
N SER A 771 15.93 18.83 0.04
CA SER A 771 15.81 18.29 1.40
C SER A 771 17.19 17.97 1.98
N PRO A 772 17.31 17.68 3.27
CA PRO A 772 18.56 17.17 3.84
C PRO A 772 19.03 15.85 3.22
N HIS A 773 18.13 15.13 2.53
CA HIS A 773 18.35 13.77 2.02
C HIS A 773 18.60 13.70 0.52
N GLY A 774 18.23 14.72 -0.23
CA GLY A 774 18.40 14.74 -1.68
C GLY A 774 17.80 15.93 -2.40
N GLY A 775 17.76 15.83 -3.71
CA GLY A 775 17.43 16.90 -4.64
C GLY A 775 18.67 17.42 -5.35
N PRO A 776 18.59 18.55 -6.10
CA PRO A 776 17.40 19.38 -6.21
C PRO A 776 16.34 18.85 -7.16
N ILE A 777 15.10 19.20 -6.92
CA ILE A 777 14.01 19.13 -7.91
C ILE A 777 13.51 20.52 -8.24
N PHE A 778 12.83 20.65 -9.38
CA PHE A 778 12.43 21.96 -9.90
C PHE A 778 10.96 21.90 -10.33
N GLY A 779 10.27 23.02 -10.23
CA GLY A 779 8.89 23.14 -10.66
C GLY A 779 8.39 24.57 -10.57
N ARG A 780 7.14 24.82 -11.02
CA ARG A 780 6.45 26.07 -10.82
C ARG A 780 5.54 25.99 -9.60
N VAL A 781 5.51 27.06 -8.79
CA VAL A 781 4.63 27.13 -7.62
C VAL A 781 3.24 27.57 -8.01
N ALA A 782 2.23 27.09 -7.27
CA ALA A 782 0.88 27.63 -7.28
C ALA A 782 0.40 27.85 -5.84
N GLY A 783 -0.01 29.10 -5.54
CA GLY A 783 -0.59 29.46 -4.25
C GLY A 783 -2.06 29.04 -4.19
N VAL A 784 -2.42 28.23 -3.21
CA VAL A 784 -3.78 27.77 -2.96
C VAL A 784 -4.19 27.97 -1.51
N GLN A 785 -5.49 28.09 -1.24
CA GLN A 785 -6.01 28.18 0.14
C GLN A 785 -6.26 26.81 0.76
N THR A 786 -6.18 25.75 -0.04
CA THR A 786 -6.58 24.40 0.30
C THR A 786 -5.40 23.50 0.70
N ILE A 787 -4.39 24.08 1.30
CA ILE A 787 -3.21 23.38 1.83
C ILE A 787 -2.79 24.00 3.17
N HIS A 788 -2.27 23.15 4.07
CA HIS A 788 -1.75 23.61 5.37
C HIS A 788 -0.62 24.65 5.19
N PRO A 789 -0.56 25.72 6.00
CA PRO A 789 0.46 26.77 5.88
C PRO A 789 1.91 26.25 5.90
N ASP A 790 2.21 25.24 6.71
CA ASP A 790 3.55 24.67 6.82
C ASP A 790 3.82 23.60 5.73
N GLY A 791 2.83 23.28 4.89
CA GLY A 791 2.91 22.20 3.93
C GLY A 791 3.29 22.65 2.52
N ILE A 792 4.01 21.78 1.81
CA ILE A 792 4.26 21.88 0.37
C ILE A 792 3.84 20.57 -0.29
N GLY A 793 2.90 20.64 -1.23
CA GLY A 793 2.32 19.47 -1.88
C GLY A 793 2.81 19.28 -3.31
N ILE A 794 3.21 18.07 -3.66
CA ILE A 794 3.71 17.72 -5.00
C ILE A 794 2.94 16.51 -5.50
N SER A 795 2.43 16.56 -6.73
CA SER A 795 1.79 15.40 -7.34
C SER A 795 2.82 14.32 -7.66
N ASN A 796 2.63 13.13 -7.09
CA ASN A 796 3.58 12.02 -7.19
C ASN A 796 3.70 11.42 -8.60
N SER A 797 2.71 11.61 -9.44
CA SER A 797 2.62 10.83 -10.68
C SER A 797 2.99 11.61 -11.93
N LEU A 798 3.43 12.85 -11.83
CA LEU A 798 3.52 13.76 -12.98
C LEU A 798 4.88 13.86 -13.61
N THR A 799 5.96 13.56 -12.90
CA THR A 799 7.30 13.72 -13.44
C THR A 799 7.77 12.46 -14.10
N ARG A 800 7.93 12.50 -15.42
CA ARG A 800 8.55 11.45 -16.22
C ARG A 800 9.86 11.94 -16.83
N MET A 801 10.86 11.08 -16.84
CA MET A 801 12.18 11.38 -17.41
C MET A 801 12.19 11.22 -18.93
N ARG A 802 11.37 10.34 -19.48
CA ARG A 802 11.34 10.11 -20.92
C ARG A 802 10.68 11.26 -21.64
N THR A 803 11.44 11.84 -22.54
CA THR A 803 11.05 12.97 -23.40
C THR A 803 9.98 12.64 -24.43
N GLU A 804 9.84 11.37 -24.78
CA GLU A 804 8.91 10.87 -25.78
C GLU A 804 7.49 10.66 -25.26
N ASN A 805 7.33 10.52 -23.95
CA ASN A 805 6.03 10.53 -23.30
C ASN A 805 5.46 11.95 -23.29
N ARG A 806 4.77 12.23 -24.33
CA ARG A 806 4.11 13.43 -24.87
C ARG A 806 3.90 14.65 -23.97
N SER A 807 3.66 14.52 -22.72
CA SER A 807 2.98 15.58 -21.99
C SER A 807 3.46 15.78 -20.57
N VAL A 808 4.34 14.93 -20.09
CA VAL A 808 4.77 14.94 -18.70
C VAL A 808 6.12 15.58 -18.50
N LYS A 809 6.69 16.00 -19.59
CA LYS A 809 7.98 16.66 -19.70
C LYS A 809 7.91 18.00 -19.03
N HIS A 810 7.96 18.23 -17.82
CA HIS A 810 7.99 19.52 -17.08
C HIS A 810 6.84 19.74 -16.09
N ALA A 811 6.02 18.73 -15.87
CA ALA A 811 4.97 18.84 -14.86
C ALA A 811 5.48 18.36 -13.49
N GLY A 812 5.47 19.23 -12.53
CA GLY A 812 5.83 18.91 -11.14
C GLY A 812 7.34 18.64 -10.93
N GLY A 813 7.67 18.01 -9.84
CA GLY A 813 9.01 17.54 -9.49
C GLY A 813 8.97 16.10 -9.01
N HIS A 814 10.05 15.34 -9.18
CA HIS A 814 10.13 13.97 -8.70
C HIS A 814 10.32 13.93 -7.19
N PHE A 815 9.22 13.94 -6.45
CA PHE A 815 9.22 14.05 -4.99
C PHE A 815 10.07 12.96 -4.30
N ASN A 816 10.08 11.74 -4.84
CA ASN A 816 10.85 10.63 -4.25
C ASN A 816 12.35 10.92 -4.19
N SER A 817 12.90 11.79 -5.05
CA SER A 817 14.30 12.23 -5.00
C SER A 817 14.65 13.04 -3.76
N LEU A 818 13.66 13.56 -3.04
CA LEU A 818 13.83 14.33 -1.81
C LEU A 818 13.73 13.48 -0.56
N LEU A 819 13.28 12.21 -0.68
CA LEU A 819 13.00 11.36 0.47
C LEU A 819 14.25 10.63 0.97
N PRO A 820 14.34 10.36 2.29
CA PRO A 820 15.43 9.59 2.87
C PRO A 820 15.39 8.13 2.44
N TYR A 821 16.55 7.48 2.42
CA TYR A 821 16.73 6.07 2.05
C TYR A 821 17.70 5.32 2.98
N ASP A 822 17.85 5.79 4.22
CA ASP A 822 18.77 5.29 5.22
C ASP A 822 18.03 4.56 6.38
N LEU A 823 18.79 3.88 7.24
CA LEU A 823 18.25 3.14 8.38
C LEU A 823 17.60 4.03 9.45
N VAL A 824 18.12 5.25 9.66
CA VAL A 824 17.64 6.16 10.70
C VAL A 824 16.22 6.64 10.38
N ASN A 825 15.93 6.84 9.11
CA ASN A 825 14.63 7.27 8.59
C ASN A 825 13.74 6.10 8.13
N THR A 826 14.08 4.88 8.53
CA THR A 826 13.30 3.67 8.28
C THR A 826 12.73 3.15 9.60
N ASP A 827 11.45 2.78 9.62
CA ASP A 827 10.81 2.11 10.76
C ASP A 827 11.53 0.78 11.01
N ALA A 828 12.22 0.67 12.13
CA ALA A 828 13.04 -0.50 12.45
C ALA A 828 12.19 -1.78 12.68
N VAL A 829 10.90 -1.65 12.91
CA VAL A 829 9.97 -2.78 13.06
C VAL A 829 9.60 -3.37 11.71
N THR A 830 9.21 -2.51 10.76
CA THR A 830 8.51 -2.92 9.53
C THR A 830 9.28 -2.66 8.25
N GLY A 831 10.39 -1.93 8.31
CA GLY A 831 11.11 -1.49 7.10
C GLY A 831 10.41 -0.36 6.34
N GLN A 832 9.35 0.25 6.90
CA GLN A 832 8.65 1.37 6.27
C GLN A 832 9.53 2.61 6.22
N PRO A 833 9.83 3.17 5.02
CA PRO A 833 10.57 4.43 4.94
C PRO A 833 9.72 5.64 5.33
N GLU A 834 10.37 6.73 5.75
CA GLU A 834 9.72 8.03 5.91
C GLU A 834 9.22 8.56 4.56
N GLY A 835 7.95 8.87 4.48
CA GLY A 835 7.28 9.33 3.25
C GLY A 835 7.08 10.84 3.15
N ALA A 836 7.71 11.62 4.02
CA ALA A 836 7.76 13.07 3.97
C ALA A 836 9.20 13.55 4.22
N CYS A 837 9.48 14.81 3.97
CA CYS A 837 10.77 15.44 4.26
C CYS A 837 10.57 16.93 4.54
N ARG A 838 11.53 17.54 5.21
CA ARG A 838 11.57 19.02 5.28
C ARG A 838 12.19 19.54 3.98
N ILE A 839 11.68 20.68 3.53
CA ILE A 839 12.06 21.28 2.24
C ILE A 839 12.52 22.71 2.42
N LYS A 840 13.65 23.01 1.79
CA LYS A 840 14.12 24.35 1.49
C LYS A 840 13.74 24.72 0.06
N MET A 841 13.11 25.89 -0.09
CA MET A 841 12.69 26.42 -1.36
C MET A 841 13.50 27.64 -1.75
N THR A 842 13.99 27.70 -2.99
CA THR A 842 14.71 28.84 -3.56
C THR A 842 14.07 29.24 -4.88
N LYS A 843 13.74 30.55 -5.03
CA LYS A 843 13.26 31.12 -6.30
C LYS A 843 14.39 31.14 -7.34
N LEU A 844 14.05 30.84 -8.58
CA LEU A 844 14.95 30.93 -9.73
C LEU A 844 14.41 31.93 -10.76
N ASP A 845 15.33 32.60 -11.45
CA ASP A 845 14.99 33.53 -12.54
C ASP A 845 14.66 32.78 -13.85
N ALA A 846 15.20 31.59 -14.04
CA ALA A 846 15.00 30.77 -15.22
C ALA A 846 15.16 29.26 -14.88
N TRP A 847 14.71 28.38 -15.77
CA TRP A 847 14.98 26.95 -15.70
C TRP A 847 16.49 26.70 -15.86
N PRO A 848 17.07 25.77 -15.09
CA PRO A 848 18.45 25.31 -15.28
C PRO A 848 18.67 24.72 -16.69
N GLU A 849 19.85 24.94 -17.28
CA GLU A 849 20.19 24.48 -18.64
C GLU A 849 20.29 22.96 -18.78
N SER A 850 20.60 22.25 -17.71
CA SER A 850 20.70 20.78 -17.71
C SER A 850 19.73 20.21 -16.69
N LEU A 851 18.54 19.84 -17.13
CA LEU A 851 17.56 19.15 -16.30
C LEU A 851 17.30 17.76 -16.85
N TYR A 852 17.88 16.78 -16.18
CA TYR A 852 17.64 15.39 -16.49
C TYR A 852 16.16 15.00 -16.32
N MET A 853 15.50 15.58 -15.32
CA MET A 853 14.16 15.23 -14.89
C MET A 853 13.06 16.21 -15.28
N ASN A 854 13.42 17.39 -15.74
CA ASN A 854 12.46 18.46 -16.00
C ASN A 854 12.90 19.23 -17.25
N GLN A 855 13.23 18.53 -18.34
CA GLN A 855 13.71 19.23 -19.54
C GLN A 855 12.57 19.71 -20.40
N GLY A 856 12.56 21.01 -20.71
CA GLY A 856 12.02 21.58 -21.84
C GLY A 856 11.30 22.88 -21.72
N GLU A 857 11.31 23.51 -22.80
CA GLU A 857 10.71 24.82 -22.99
C GLU A 857 9.19 24.69 -23.12
N GLY A 858 8.50 25.58 -22.39
CA GLY A 858 7.20 26.10 -22.63
C GLY A 858 6.17 25.22 -23.32
N ASP A 859 5.56 24.32 -22.60
CA ASP A 859 4.41 23.65 -23.13
C ASP A 859 3.11 24.18 -22.57
N THR A 860 2.05 23.94 -23.30
CA THR A 860 0.68 24.39 -23.07
C THR A 860 0.18 24.31 -21.63
N VAL A 861 0.77 23.43 -20.82
CA VAL A 861 0.47 23.27 -19.38
C VAL A 861 0.94 24.47 -18.56
N TYR A 862 2.13 24.98 -18.83
CA TYR A 862 2.63 26.18 -18.13
C TYR A 862 1.92 27.44 -18.58
N GLU A 863 1.52 27.51 -19.84
CA GLU A 863 0.68 28.60 -20.32
C GLU A 863 -0.67 28.61 -19.60
N LEU A 864 -1.23 27.45 -19.29
CA LEU A 864 -2.49 27.33 -18.53
C LEU A 864 -2.30 27.76 -17.07
N VAL A 865 -1.23 27.32 -16.40
CA VAL A 865 -0.89 27.75 -15.03
C VAL A 865 -0.60 29.24 -15.00
N ASP A 866 0.14 29.78 -15.95
CA ASP A 866 0.38 31.22 -16.08
C ASP A 866 -0.92 32.01 -16.35
N HIS A 867 -1.85 31.45 -17.11
CA HIS A 867 -3.15 32.09 -17.38
C HIS A 867 -4.00 32.19 -16.12
N ILE A 868 -4.02 31.13 -15.31
CA ILE A 868 -4.75 31.11 -14.04
C ILE A 868 -4.06 31.98 -12.99
N ALA A 869 -2.72 31.92 -12.90
CA ALA A 869 -1.94 32.75 -12.00
C ALA A 869 -2.09 34.26 -12.28
N LYS A 870 -2.27 34.64 -13.54
CA LYS A 870 -2.48 36.01 -13.95
C LYS A 870 -3.95 36.48 -13.85
N GLY A 871 -4.84 35.69 -13.27
CA GLY A 871 -6.26 36.01 -13.07
C GLY A 871 -7.05 36.19 -14.36
N LYS A 872 -6.50 35.72 -15.49
CA LYS A 872 -7.23 35.68 -16.76
C LYS A 872 -8.02 34.40 -16.76
N GLY A 873 -9.22 34.43 -16.18
CA GLY A 873 -10.14 33.28 -16.19
C GLY A 873 -10.29 32.74 -17.60
N ALA A 874 -10.30 31.42 -17.71
CA ALA A 874 -10.72 30.77 -18.93
C ALA A 874 -12.18 31.15 -19.20
N HIS A 875 -12.42 31.83 -20.30
CA HIS A 875 -13.75 32.02 -20.87
C HIS A 875 -14.18 30.77 -21.62
#